data_7aa781e467d998b9ecf20f7266036ed0
#
_entry.id   7aa781e467d998b9ecf20f7266036ed0
#
_cell.length_a   1.000
_cell.length_b   1.000
_cell.length_c   1.000
_cell.angle_alpha   90.00
_cell.angle_beta   90.00
_cell.angle_gamma   90.00
#
_symmetry.space_group_name_H-M   'P 1'
#
loop_
_entity.id
_entity.type
_entity.pdbx_description
1 polymer ?
#
loop_
_entity_poly.entity_id
_entity_poly.type
_entity_poly.pdbx_seq_one_letter_code
_entity_poly.pdbx_strand_id
1 'polypeptide(L)'
;MAAPYICRESTDMRYEMTYGYAGDDASVRVASDAKNTVFTAMEDAASAAYWVSYTLHAPADSTYIMIPACAYDGNRFEAVHRQYPPMFTEEEFGLDVPVRMTEVPRLSREGDSFMDVTTGDMAAPCVCVLDRIARRSFILEFEQQAQGLNLGVTLEQCGDELTITLRAPAARRLVYRWYEGYPSLRPLPGADAPMAVRAGDEIRIAHRVHAGPCRDVPQLYEQFFALRAAMADGARAHASAPFSHFFADAEREYDRTHFIEAEGMYALNAQDERDTSVFGQWQAGWVGGGMSTLPLMCEGSALSRERAVRTLLFAARMQSRAGFYYGIAHDGRVHHDCFGHFEDRHCLLLIRKHADLTYFMFKQMIALEAMGERVPEEVRASAVRAADALVKLWRRYGQLGQFVNCETGEIKVGGSTSGGIAPAALCAAARVTGNEDYARAAREIARHYYAAAIARGVTTGGPGEILQAPDSESIAGLLESYVCLYEAEPSSEWLDMARDAAHQMSSWIVPYDYAFPAESYFGRLGIRAAGSVWANVQNKHSAPGLCTLSPAAYLKLFRATGDVRYLDIMRQVARFMPQVASRADRPIRMVQGGLLDPGEMCERVNMSDWEGTSNVGDSIFGGSAWPEVSLMLTWLEIPGVYCLPARGIVCAADHMNARLEGGRLVISNPTAYDACVKVMIEDEESVTRPLGLYWQGAFRRVAVAAGESVRVEM
;
A
#
# COMPACT_ATOMS: atom_id res chain seq x y z
N MET A 1 38.42 -11.88 11.96
CA MET A 1 38.79 -13.20 11.39
C MET A 1 37.54 -13.83 10.81
N ALA A 2 37.59 -14.32 9.57
CA ALA A 2 36.47 -15.08 8.99
C ALA A 2 36.32 -16.41 9.73
N ALA A 3 35.13 -16.72 10.19
CA ALA A 3 34.83 -17.95 10.90
C ALA A 3 34.62 -19.12 9.93
N PRO A 4 34.56 -20.35 10.41
CA PRO A 4 34.55 -21.54 9.56
C PRO A 4 33.30 -21.60 8.65
N TYR A 5 33.58 -22.00 7.46
CA TYR A 5 32.72 -22.31 6.33
C TYR A 5 31.70 -23.42 6.65
N ILE A 6 30.45 -23.17 6.43
CA ILE A 6 29.39 -24.18 6.46
C ILE A 6 28.69 -24.19 5.11
N CYS A 7 29.05 -25.17 4.26
CA CYS A 7 28.25 -25.41 3.04
C CYS A 7 27.01 -26.24 3.40
N ARG A 8 25.83 -25.73 3.05
CA ARG A 8 24.60 -26.52 3.05
C ARG A 8 24.08 -26.62 1.63
N GLU A 9 24.10 -27.82 1.11
CA GLU A 9 23.40 -28.14 -0.14
C GLU A 9 21.92 -28.38 0.17
N SER A 10 21.06 -27.47 -0.26
CA SER A 10 19.66 -27.83 -0.50
C SER A 10 19.60 -28.53 -1.84
N THR A 11 18.82 -29.59 -1.97
CA THR A 11 18.56 -30.27 -3.25
C THR A 11 18.00 -29.35 -4.31
N ASP A 12 17.58 -28.14 -3.91
CA ASP A 12 16.77 -27.24 -4.73
C ASP A 12 17.52 -26.00 -5.25
N MET A 13 18.35 -25.35 -4.46
CA MET A 13 19.22 -24.25 -4.89
C MET A 13 20.52 -24.29 -4.09
N ARG A 14 21.66 -24.27 -4.78
CA ARG A 14 22.95 -24.27 -4.09
C ARG A 14 23.22 -22.91 -3.49
N TYR A 15 23.52 -22.86 -2.22
CA TYR A 15 23.99 -21.69 -1.53
C TYR A 15 25.08 -22.03 -0.52
N GLU A 16 25.91 -21.04 -0.27
CA GLU A 16 26.94 -21.09 0.75
C GLU A 16 26.54 -20.17 1.90
N MET A 17 26.61 -20.65 3.13
CA MET A 17 26.37 -19.84 4.31
C MET A 17 27.66 -19.66 5.09
N THR A 18 28.01 -18.41 5.39
CA THR A 18 29.14 -18.04 6.24
C THR A 18 28.66 -17.12 7.35
N TYR A 19 29.44 -17.01 8.42
CA TYR A 19 29.23 -16.04 9.48
C TYR A 19 30.54 -15.47 9.97
N GLY A 20 30.52 -14.31 10.57
CA GLY A 20 31.71 -13.67 11.10
C GLY A 20 31.42 -12.58 12.11
N TYR A 21 32.48 -12.04 12.66
CA TYR A 21 32.46 -10.91 13.55
C TYR A 21 33.69 -10.02 13.37
N ALA A 22 33.56 -8.76 13.74
CA ALA A 22 34.62 -7.78 13.82
C ALA A 22 34.48 -6.96 15.10
N GLY A 23 35.58 -6.52 15.66
CA GLY A 23 35.65 -5.68 16.87
C GLY A 23 37.07 -5.60 17.40
N ASP A 24 37.34 -4.63 18.25
CA ASP A 24 38.63 -4.44 18.89
C ASP A 24 38.84 -5.59 19.88
N ASP A 25 39.81 -6.47 19.57
CA ASP A 25 40.30 -7.62 20.39
C ASP A 25 39.23 -8.62 20.85
N ALA A 26 38.02 -8.63 20.30
CA ALA A 26 36.92 -9.45 20.76
C ALA A 26 37.14 -10.94 20.48
N SER A 27 37.22 -11.74 21.54
CA SER A 27 36.98 -13.19 21.43
C SER A 27 35.48 -13.46 21.49
N VAL A 28 34.96 -14.26 20.53
CA VAL A 28 33.53 -14.56 20.37
C VAL A 28 33.33 -16.06 20.27
N ARG A 29 32.42 -16.58 21.08
CA ARG A 29 31.91 -17.95 20.90
C ARG A 29 30.73 -17.91 19.96
N VAL A 30 30.68 -18.80 18.96
CA VAL A 30 29.59 -18.87 17.99
C VAL A 30 28.92 -20.24 18.07
N ALA A 31 27.58 -20.20 18.10
CA ALA A 31 26.71 -21.37 17.90
C ALA A 31 25.76 -21.08 16.73
N SER A 32 25.75 -21.93 15.70
CA SER A 32 24.92 -21.73 14.52
C SER A 32 24.17 -23.00 14.12
N ASP A 33 22.88 -22.85 13.79
CA ASP A 33 22.03 -23.90 13.25
C ASP A 33 21.29 -23.41 11.99
N ALA A 34 20.24 -24.10 11.59
CA ALA A 34 19.46 -23.76 10.38
C ALA A 34 18.55 -22.52 10.57
N LYS A 35 18.40 -22.01 11.80
CA LYS A 35 17.45 -20.95 12.14
C LYS A 35 18.08 -19.76 12.86
N ASN A 36 19.23 -20.01 13.51
CA ASN A 36 19.85 -18.98 14.34
C ASN A 36 21.36 -19.07 14.27
N THR A 37 22.02 -17.93 14.30
CA THR A 37 23.43 -17.80 14.64
C THR A 37 23.52 -16.92 15.87
N VAL A 38 24.07 -17.47 16.96
CA VAL A 38 24.24 -16.80 18.25
C VAL A 38 25.72 -16.55 18.46
N PHE A 39 26.08 -15.30 18.66
CA PHE A 39 27.41 -14.82 18.99
C PHE A 39 27.43 -14.44 20.46
N THR A 40 28.25 -15.09 21.28
CA THR A 40 28.45 -14.74 22.69
C THR A 40 29.76 -13.97 22.83
N ALA A 41 29.69 -12.70 23.21
CA ALA A 41 30.87 -11.89 23.49
C ALA A 41 31.61 -12.45 24.71
N MET A 42 32.91 -12.69 24.59
CA MET A 42 33.74 -13.22 25.70
C MET A 42 34.42 -12.10 26.46
N GLU A 43 34.48 -10.90 25.91
CA GLU A 43 35.10 -9.69 26.43
C GLU A 43 34.24 -8.47 26.12
N ASP A 44 34.42 -7.38 26.87
CA ASP A 44 33.78 -6.11 26.59
C ASP A 44 34.39 -5.49 25.33
N ALA A 45 33.54 -4.97 24.41
CA ALA A 45 34.00 -4.24 23.25
C ALA A 45 33.17 -2.97 23.07
N ALA A 46 33.82 -1.84 22.80
CA ALA A 46 33.18 -0.57 22.53
C ALA A 46 32.59 -0.52 21.11
N SER A 47 33.13 -1.33 20.18
CA SER A 47 32.67 -1.44 18.81
C SER A 47 32.74 -2.90 18.37
N ALA A 48 31.59 -3.49 18.11
CA ALA A 48 31.46 -4.86 17.64
C ALA A 48 30.47 -4.92 16.48
N ALA A 49 30.69 -5.86 15.57
CA ALA A 49 29.78 -6.17 14.46
C ALA A 49 29.75 -7.68 14.24
N TYR A 50 28.55 -8.19 13.97
CA TYR A 50 28.27 -9.61 13.75
C TYR A 50 27.47 -9.77 12.49
N TRP A 51 27.73 -10.85 11.71
CA TRP A 51 26.97 -11.06 10.48
C TRP A 51 26.81 -12.52 10.11
N VAL A 52 25.79 -12.78 9.29
CA VAL A 52 25.53 -14.05 8.59
C VAL A 52 25.33 -13.72 7.13
N SER A 53 26.05 -14.41 6.25
CA SER A 53 26.01 -14.19 4.80
C SER A 53 25.60 -15.44 4.06
N TYR A 54 24.86 -15.24 2.97
CA TYR A 54 24.42 -16.28 2.04
C TYR A 54 24.88 -15.90 0.64
N THR A 55 25.69 -16.73 0.00
CA THR A 55 26.14 -16.53 -1.37
C THR A 55 25.46 -17.51 -2.30
N LEU A 56 24.86 -16.99 -3.37
CA LEU A 56 24.08 -17.72 -4.37
C LEU A 56 24.69 -17.50 -5.74
N HIS A 57 24.65 -18.53 -6.63
CA HIS A 57 24.82 -18.29 -8.05
C HIS A 57 23.51 -17.69 -8.59
N ALA A 58 23.54 -16.41 -8.95
CA ALA A 58 22.38 -15.62 -9.32
C ALA A 58 22.74 -14.50 -10.30
N PRO A 59 22.96 -14.84 -11.60
CA PRO A 59 23.31 -13.85 -12.62
C PRO A 59 22.25 -12.75 -12.74
N ALA A 60 22.68 -11.50 -12.85
CA ALA A 60 21.79 -10.35 -12.82
C ALA A 60 20.67 -10.39 -13.88
N ASP A 61 20.97 -10.90 -15.08
CA ASP A 61 20.02 -10.93 -16.20
C ASP A 61 18.91 -11.98 -16.04
N SER A 62 19.17 -13.06 -15.32
CA SER A 62 18.21 -14.15 -15.12
C SER A 62 17.53 -14.13 -13.76
N THR A 63 17.98 -13.26 -12.86
CA THR A 63 17.51 -13.27 -11.47
C THR A 63 16.55 -12.13 -11.19
N TYR A 64 15.38 -12.46 -10.64
CA TYR A 64 14.46 -11.51 -10.05
C TYR A 64 14.69 -11.46 -8.54
N ILE A 65 14.82 -10.26 -7.98
CA ILE A 65 15.02 -10.03 -6.54
C ILE A 65 13.90 -9.14 -6.01
N MET A 66 13.24 -9.58 -4.94
CA MET A 66 12.23 -8.81 -4.23
C MET A 66 12.61 -8.71 -2.75
N ILE A 67 12.63 -7.48 -2.24
CA ILE A 67 12.59 -7.15 -0.81
C ILE A 67 11.27 -6.41 -0.60
N PRO A 68 10.32 -6.95 0.20
CA PRO A 68 8.97 -6.39 0.32
C PRO A 68 8.96 -4.89 0.59
N ALA A 69 8.30 -4.11 -0.26
CA ALA A 69 8.20 -2.64 -0.26
C ALA A 69 9.51 -1.87 -0.45
N CYS A 70 10.65 -2.54 -0.49
CA CYS A 70 11.97 -1.92 -0.60
C CYS A 70 12.59 -2.04 -1.99
N ALA A 71 12.48 -3.23 -2.61
CA ALA A 71 13.04 -3.45 -3.94
C ALA A 71 12.22 -4.47 -4.74
N TYR A 72 12.02 -4.18 -6.03
CA TYR A 72 11.37 -5.04 -7.00
C TYR A 72 12.26 -5.17 -8.23
N ASP A 73 12.57 -6.38 -8.66
CA ASP A 73 13.61 -6.72 -9.64
C ASP A 73 15.00 -6.12 -9.25
N GLY A 74 15.26 -6.07 -7.93
CA GLY A 74 16.46 -5.45 -7.38
C GLY A 74 16.56 -3.94 -7.60
N ASN A 75 15.45 -3.27 -7.95
CA ASN A 75 15.41 -1.86 -8.38
C ASN A 75 16.40 -1.56 -9.52
N ARG A 76 16.65 -2.53 -10.41
CA ARG A 76 17.60 -2.42 -11.53
C ARG A 76 17.05 -1.56 -12.66
N PHE A 77 16.68 -0.31 -12.33
CA PHE A 77 16.10 0.66 -13.24
C PHE A 77 17.02 1.88 -13.39
N GLU A 78 16.73 2.73 -14.36
CA GLU A 78 17.46 3.98 -14.56
C GLU A 78 17.19 4.93 -13.39
N ALA A 79 18.24 5.41 -12.72
CA ALA A 79 18.14 6.39 -11.66
C ALA A 79 18.56 7.77 -12.15
N VAL A 80 17.81 8.80 -11.77
CA VAL A 80 18.05 10.19 -12.08
C VAL A 80 18.17 11.03 -10.80
N HIS A 81 19.06 12.02 -10.82
CA HIS A 81 19.24 12.94 -9.70
C HIS A 81 18.32 14.14 -9.87
N ARG A 82 17.18 14.13 -9.21
CA ARG A 82 16.18 15.21 -9.26
C ARG A 82 15.68 15.56 -7.89
N GLN A 83 15.42 16.85 -7.72
CA GLN A 83 14.79 17.35 -6.50
C GLN A 83 13.38 16.74 -6.37
N TYR A 84 13.00 16.40 -5.16
CA TYR A 84 11.66 15.93 -4.83
C TYR A 84 10.67 17.12 -4.77
N PRO A 85 9.45 17.02 -5.33
CA PRO A 85 8.95 15.91 -6.14
C PRO A 85 9.55 15.92 -7.57
N PRO A 86 10.10 14.79 -8.05
CA PRO A 86 10.71 14.74 -9.38
C PRO A 86 9.64 14.67 -10.48
N MET A 87 9.92 15.30 -11.62
CA MET A 87 9.11 15.21 -12.84
C MET A 87 9.97 14.79 -14.04
N PHE A 88 9.33 14.22 -15.05
CA PHE A 88 9.96 13.97 -16.34
C PHE A 88 10.28 15.29 -17.04
N THR A 89 11.42 15.37 -17.73
CA THR A 89 11.74 16.48 -18.60
C THR A 89 11.06 16.31 -19.96
N GLU A 90 10.97 17.39 -20.76
CA GLU A 90 10.34 17.32 -22.08
C GLU A 90 11.08 16.39 -23.05
N GLU A 91 12.41 16.28 -22.90
CA GLU A 91 13.23 15.36 -23.69
C GLU A 91 12.95 13.90 -23.40
N GLU A 92 12.33 13.61 -22.26
CA GLU A 92 11.94 12.26 -21.83
C GLU A 92 10.51 11.91 -22.21
N PHE A 93 9.77 12.84 -22.80
CA PHE A 93 8.41 12.54 -23.25
C PHE A 93 8.42 11.54 -24.39
N GLY A 94 7.53 10.55 -24.31
CA GLY A 94 7.42 9.49 -25.30
C GLY A 94 6.45 8.40 -24.90
N LEU A 95 6.17 7.48 -25.82
CA LEU A 95 5.27 6.34 -25.59
C LEU A 95 6.00 5.20 -24.85
N ASP A 96 7.26 4.95 -25.17
CA ASP A 96 8.08 3.87 -24.64
C ASP A 96 9.12 4.42 -23.68
N VAL A 97 8.66 5.03 -22.58
CA VAL A 97 9.55 5.58 -21.56
C VAL A 97 10.04 4.42 -20.69
N PRO A 98 11.38 4.25 -20.56
CA PRO A 98 11.91 3.26 -19.65
C PRO A 98 11.59 3.62 -18.21
N VAL A 99 11.49 2.59 -17.33
CA VAL A 99 11.27 2.82 -15.90
C VAL A 99 12.40 3.67 -15.34
N ARG A 100 12.06 4.87 -14.90
CA ARG A 100 12.96 5.84 -14.26
C ARG A 100 12.52 6.13 -12.84
N MET A 101 13.47 6.24 -11.95
CA MET A 101 13.26 6.58 -10.55
C MET A 101 14.37 7.52 -10.06
N THR A 102 14.16 8.13 -8.92
CA THR A 102 15.25 8.87 -8.25
C THR A 102 16.21 7.90 -7.55
N GLU A 103 17.23 8.42 -6.92
CA GLU A 103 18.18 7.60 -6.16
C GLU A 103 17.49 6.90 -4.99
N VAL A 104 17.53 5.57 -5.04
CA VAL A 104 17.05 4.63 -4.00
C VAL A 104 18.08 3.51 -3.86
N PRO A 105 18.04 2.68 -2.80
CA PRO A 105 18.83 1.46 -2.74
C PRO A 105 18.52 0.58 -3.95
N ARG A 106 19.53 0.24 -4.74
CA ARG A 106 19.37 -0.52 -5.99
C ARG A 106 20.60 -1.31 -6.36
N LEU A 107 20.40 -2.43 -7.04
CA LEU A 107 21.45 -3.15 -7.76
C LEU A 107 21.56 -2.62 -9.20
N SER A 108 22.66 -2.99 -9.88
CA SER A 108 22.83 -2.73 -11.30
C SER A 108 22.55 -3.98 -12.13
N ARG A 109 22.22 -3.80 -13.41
CA ARG A 109 22.24 -4.91 -14.39
C ARG A 109 23.64 -5.19 -14.89
N GLU A 110 24.50 -4.19 -14.87
CA GLU A 110 25.85 -4.28 -15.41
C GLU A 110 26.88 -4.00 -14.29
N GLY A 111 27.91 -4.83 -14.28
CA GLY A 111 29.02 -4.70 -13.34
C GLY A 111 28.68 -5.06 -11.90
N ASP A 112 29.63 -4.89 -11.02
CA ASP A 112 29.47 -5.11 -9.59
C ASP A 112 28.62 -4.00 -8.96
N SER A 113 27.75 -4.35 -8.05
CA SER A 113 26.87 -3.41 -7.39
C SER A 113 26.47 -3.88 -6.00
N PHE A 114 25.98 -2.93 -5.19
CA PHE A 114 25.48 -3.25 -3.85
C PHE A 114 24.26 -2.43 -3.49
N MET A 115 23.50 -2.97 -2.55
CA MET A 115 22.34 -2.31 -1.93
C MET A 115 22.40 -2.55 -0.43
N ASP A 116 22.45 -1.48 0.36
CA ASP A 116 22.43 -1.52 1.82
C ASP A 116 21.10 -0.95 2.32
N VAL A 117 20.37 -1.73 3.13
CA VAL A 117 19.11 -1.33 3.75
C VAL A 117 19.08 -1.83 5.20
N THR A 118 18.07 -1.40 5.93
CA THR A 118 17.74 -1.96 7.25
C THR A 118 16.38 -2.65 7.21
N THR A 119 16.08 -3.43 8.23
CA THR A 119 14.74 -4.02 8.41
C THR A 119 13.64 -2.96 8.59
N GLY A 120 14.00 -1.72 8.90
CA GLY A 120 13.10 -0.57 8.90
C GLY A 120 12.74 -0.07 7.50
N ASP A 121 13.48 -0.47 6.45
CA ASP A 121 13.24 -0.07 5.05
C ASP A 121 12.32 -1.03 4.28
N MET A 122 11.74 -2.05 4.94
CA MET A 122 10.97 -3.10 4.27
C MET A 122 9.66 -3.43 5.01
N ALA A 123 8.65 -3.87 4.26
CA ALA A 123 7.37 -4.25 4.83
C ALA A 123 7.42 -5.59 5.57
N ALA A 124 8.27 -6.51 5.15
CA ALA A 124 8.47 -7.81 5.80
C ALA A 124 9.95 -8.18 5.79
N PRO A 125 10.49 -8.75 6.90
CA PRO A 125 11.90 -9.05 7.03
C PRO A 125 12.28 -10.33 6.24
N CYS A 126 12.36 -10.20 4.92
CA CYS A 126 12.83 -11.27 4.04
C CYS A 126 13.41 -10.72 2.73
N VAL A 127 14.26 -11.54 2.09
CA VAL A 127 14.77 -11.35 0.73
C VAL A 127 14.33 -12.53 -0.10
N CYS A 128 13.63 -12.28 -1.21
CA CYS A 128 13.14 -13.29 -2.14
C CYS A 128 13.92 -13.22 -3.45
N VAL A 129 14.48 -14.33 -3.86
CA VAL A 129 15.28 -14.48 -5.09
C VAL A 129 14.67 -15.57 -5.98
N LEU A 130 14.47 -15.29 -7.27
CA LEU A 130 14.04 -16.25 -8.27
C LEU A 130 15.09 -16.31 -9.38
N ASP A 131 15.64 -17.49 -9.61
CA ASP A 131 16.34 -17.79 -10.87
C ASP A 131 15.31 -18.23 -11.92
N ARG A 132 15.08 -17.33 -12.90
CA ARG A 132 14.10 -17.54 -13.98
C ARG A 132 14.49 -18.67 -14.94
N ILE A 133 15.79 -18.97 -15.07
CA ILE A 133 16.31 -20.04 -15.94
C ILE A 133 16.21 -21.38 -15.22
N ALA A 134 16.77 -21.49 -14.02
CA ALA A 134 16.71 -22.71 -13.21
C ALA A 134 15.29 -22.98 -12.67
N ARG A 135 14.39 -21.97 -12.69
CA ARG A 135 13.03 -22.04 -12.14
C ARG A 135 13.01 -22.45 -10.67
N ARG A 136 13.83 -21.77 -9.89
CA ARG A 136 13.98 -22.02 -8.45
C ARG A 136 13.97 -20.73 -7.67
N SER A 137 13.41 -20.79 -6.48
CA SER A 137 13.40 -19.68 -5.53
C SER A 137 14.29 -19.98 -4.33
N PHE A 138 14.81 -18.89 -3.78
CA PHE A 138 15.46 -18.82 -2.48
C PHE A 138 14.84 -17.66 -1.71
N ILE A 139 14.23 -17.92 -0.57
CA ILE A 139 13.67 -16.88 0.31
C ILE A 139 14.41 -16.97 1.64
N LEU A 140 15.10 -15.91 1.99
CA LEU A 140 15.75 -15.73 3.28
C LEU A 140 14.82 -14.92 4.20
N GLU A 141 14.22 -15.58 5.18
CA GLU A 141 13.44 -14.99 6.25
C GLU A 141 14.35 -14.67 7.44
N PHE A 142 14.12 -13.54 8.12
CA PHE A 142 14.86 -13.14 9.32
C PHE A 142 13.97 -12.35 10.30
N GLU A 143 14.49 -12.05 11.49
CA GLU A 143 13.80 -11.19 12.45
C GLU A 143 14.15 -9.71 12.21
N GLN A 144 13.32 -8.79 12.69
CA GLN A 144 13.55 -7.35 12.56
C GLN A 144 14.84 -6.91 13.27
N GLN A 145 15.09 -7.44 14.46
CA GLN A 145 16.08 -6.89 15.38
C GLN A 145 17.03 -7.94 15.94
N ALA A 146 18.25 -7.50 16.24
CA ALA A 146 19.14 -8.14 17.20
C ALA A 146 19.50 -7.13 18.29
N GLN A 147 19.42 -7.50 19.57
CA GLN A 147 19.68 -6.61 20.72
C GLN A 147 18.89 -5.29 20.67
N GLY A 148 17.65 -5.31 20.17
CA GLY A 148 16.80 -4.12 20.07
C GLY A 148 17.17 -3.15 18.94
N LEU A 149 18.14 -3.49 18.09
CA LEU A 149 18.54 -2.71 16.92
C LEU A 149 18.05 -3.39 15.63
N ASN A 150 17.55 -2.61 14.68
CA ASN A 150 17.23 -3.12 13.35
C ASN A 150 18.45 -3.76 12.70
N LEU A 151 18.24 -4.92 12.06
CA LEU A 151 19.29 -5.55 11.28
C LEU A 151 19.62 -4.73 10.03
N GLY A 152 20.90 -4.66 9.70
CA GLY A 152 21.35 -4.30 8.35
C GLY A 152 21.17 -5.48 7.41
N VAL A 153 20.75 -5.18 6.18
CA VAL A 153 20.62 -6.16 5.10
C VAL A 153 21.39 -5.62 3.90
N THR A 154 22.47 -6.30 3.54
CA THR A 154 23.32 -5.94 2.40
C THR A 154 23.15 -6.98 1.31
N LEU A 155 22.89 -6.54 0.08
CA LEU A 155 22.97 -7.35 -1.12
C LEU A 155 24.18 -6.89 -1.93
N GLU A 156 25.05 -7.82 -2.32
CA GLU A 156 26.19 -7.55 -3.19
C GLU A 156 26.15 -8.48 -4.41
N GLN A 157 26.11 -7.88 -5.58
CA GLN A 157 26.20 -8.57 -6.85
C GLN A 157 27.62 -8.42 -7.38
N CYS A 158 28.34 -9.53 -7.48
CA CYS A 158 29.70 -9.58 -8.07
C CYS A 158 29.71 -10.63 -9.17
N GLY A 159 29.70 -10.18 -10.42
CA GLY A 159 29.50 -11.08 -11.55
C GLY A 159 28.20 -11.90 -11.42
N ASP A 160 28.32 -13.22 -11.47
CA ASP A 160 27.19 -14.15 -11.36
C ASP A 160 26.84 -14.54 -9.90
N GLU A 161 27.50 -13.96 -8.91
CA GLU A 161 27.25 -14.27 -7.51
C GLU A 161 26.48 -13.13 -6.81
N LEU A 162 25.45 -13.50 -6.07
CA LEU A 162 24.69 -12.63 -5.16
C LEU A 162 24.99 -13.03 -3.74
N THR A 163 25.53 -12.12 -2.95
CA THR A 163 25.71 -12.31 -1.51
C THR A 163 24.70 -11.49 -0.74
N ILE A 164 23.94 -12.13 0.16
CA ILE A 164 22.97 -11.51 1.07
C ILE A 164 23.56 -11.60 2.47
N THR A 165 23.83 -10.46 3.10
CA THR A 165 24.40 -10.37 4.45
C THR A 165 23.43 -9.74 5.44
N LEU A 166 23.08 -10.46 6.50
CA LEU A 166 22.39 -9.93 7.67
C LEU A 166 23.44 -9.47 8.69
N ARG A 167 23.34 -8.25 9.18
CA ARG A 167 24.34 -7.64 10.04
C ARG A 167 23.75 -7.01 11.30
N ALA A 168 24.41 -7.19 12.42
CA ALA A 168 24.11 -6.53 13.71
C ALA A 168 25.39 -5.86 14.27
N PRO A 169 25.42 -4.51 14.44
CA PRO A 169 24.42 -3.54 13.97
C PRO A 169 24.43 -3.37 12.44
N ALA A 170 23.49 -2.61 11.91
CA ALA A 170 23.52 -2.15 10.52
C ALA A 170 24.82 -1.36 10.28
N ALA A 171 25.36 -1.46 9.06
CA ALA A 171 26.56 -0.71 8.64
C ALA A 171 26.43 -0.39 7.13
N ARG A 172 25.53 0.53 6.83
CA ARG A 172 25.26 0.94 5.45
C ARG A 172 26.36 1.84 4.92
N ARG A 173 26.81 1.60 3.72
CA ARG A 173 27.78 2.46 3.00
C ARG A 173 27.13 3.76 2.53
N LEU A 174 25.84 3.67 2.11
CA LEU A 174 25.02 4.77 1.63
C LEU A 174 23.66 4.75 2.32
N VAL A 175 23.14 5.94 2.63
CA VAL A 175 21.78 6.16 3.15
C VAL A 175 21.02 7.15 2.27
N TYR A 176 19.72 7.00 2.22
CA TYR A 176 18.84 7.79 1.39
C TYR A 176 17.83 8.48 2.31
N ARG A 177 17.93 9.81 2.42
CA ARG A 177 17.09 10.62 3.32
C ARG A 177 16.53 11.82 2.59
N TRP A 178 15.29 12.14 2.88
CA TRP A 178 14.59 13.28 2.32
C TRP A 178 14.42 14.42 3.32
N TYR A 179 14.05 14.10 4.55
CA TYR A 179 13.80 15.08 5.61
C TYR A 179 15.11 15.67 6.16
N GLU A 180 15.02 16.70 7.01
CA GLU A 180 16.19 17.42 7.59
C GLU A 180 16.97 18.27 6.59
N GLY A 181 16.30 18.77 5.54
CA GLY A 181 16.94 19.64 4.54
C GLY A 181 17.78 18.92 3.48
N TYR A 182 17.68 17.60 3.43
CA TYR A 182 18.26 16.79 2.37
C TYR A 182 17.20 16.44 1.33
N PRO A 183 16.97 17.25 0.30
CA PRO A 183 16.22 16.77 -0.85
C PRO A 183 16.95 15.57 -1.44
N SER A 184 16.26 14.52 -1.80
CA SER A 184 16.84 13.22 -2.24
C SER A 184 17.51 13.32 -3.64
N LEU A 185 18.45 14.24 -3.78
CA LEU A 185 19.21 14.39 -5.04
C LEU A 185 20.27 13.31 -5.17
N ARG A 186 20.89 12.93 -4.06
CA ARG A 186 21.98 11.94 -4.01
C ARG A 186 22.00 11.22 -2.67
N PRO A 187 22.45 9.95 -2.64
CA PRO A 187 22.67 9.26 -1.39
C PRO A 187 23.76 9.94 -0.55
N LEU A 188 23.64 9.81 0.77
CA LEU A 188 24.62 10.30 1.73
C LEU A 188 25.50 9.13 2.20
N PRO A 189 26.74 9.38 2.64
CA PRO A 189 27.54 8.38 3.34
C PRO A 189 26.78 7.84 4.56
N GLY A 190 26.83 6.53 4.77
CA GLY A 190 26.26 5.90 5.95
C GLY A 190 26.97 6.33 7.22
N ALA A 191 26.22 6.49 8.29
CA ALA A 191 26.71 6.88 9.62
C ALA A 191 26.04 6.01 10.70
N ASP A 192 25.84 4.73 10.42
CA ASP A 192 25.28 3.79 11.39
C ASP A 192 26.26 3.62 12.57
N ALA A 193 25.71 3.65 13.79
CA ALA A 193 26.53 3.58 14.99
C ALA A 193 27.01 2.14 15.27
N PRO A 194 28.25 1.95 15.73
CA PRO A 194 28.71 0.66 16.18
C PRO A 194 27.92 0.19 17.42
N MET A 195 27.90 -1.11 17.67
CA MET A 195 27.29 -1.71 18.86
C MET A 195 28.35 -1.97 19.91
N ALA A 196 28.16 -1.45 21.13
CA ALA A 196 28.95 -1.83 22.26
C ALA A 196 28.40 -3.13 22.89
N VAL A 197 29.25 -4.03 23.30
CA VAL A 197 28.89 -5.30 23.94
C VAL A 197 29.70 -5.52 25.23
N ARG A 198 29.15 -6.28 26.15
CA ARG A 198 29.79 -6.73 27.37
C ARG A 198 30.07 -8.23 27.30
N ALA A 199 31.07 -8.68 28.05
CA ALA A 199 31.33 -10.11 28.21
C ALA A 199 30.04 -10.83 28.67
N GLY A 200 29.66 -11.87 27.97
CA GLY A 200 28.45 -12.63 28.21
C GLY A 200 27.22 -12.19 27.41
N ASP A 201 27.25 -11.05 26.71
CA ASP A 201 26.15 -10.64 25.84
C ASP A 201 26.00 -11.63 24.68
N GLU A 202 24.74 -12.01 24.41
CA GLU A 202 24.40 -12.88 23.29
C GLU A 202 23.70 -12.08 22.19
N ILE A 203 24.30 -12.03 21.02
CA ILE A 203 23.76 -11.41 19.81
C ILE A 203 23.21 -12.52 18.92
N ARG A 204 21.87 -12.62 18.84
CA ARG A 204 21.19 -13.60 18.03
C ARG A 204 20.75 -12.97 16.70
N ILE A 205 21.25 -13.51 15.60
CA ILE A 205 20.73 -13.24 14.27
C ILE A 205 19.87 -14.44 13.88
N ALA A 206 18.56 -14.25 13.88
CA ALA A 206 17.62 -15.27 13.42
C ALA A 206 17.51 -15.25 11.89
N HIS A 207 17.54 -16.41 11.27
CA HIS A 207 17.47 -16.58 9.83
C HIS A 207 16.88 -17.92 9.46
N ARG A 208 16.11 -17.99 8.38
CA ARG A 208 15.58 -19.24 7.84
C ARG A 208 15.56 -19.18 6.32
N VAL A 209 15.99 -20.26 5.68
CA VAL A 209 15.96 -20.41 4.23
C VAL A 209 14.75 -21.25 3.83
N HIS A 210 13.97 -20.74 2.87
CA HIS A 210 12.94 -21.47 2.14
C HIS A 210 13.39 -21.52 0.67
N ALA A 211 13.72 -22.69 0.17
CA ALA A 211 14.18 -22.88 -1.21
C ALA A 211 13.38 -24.01 -1.86
N GLY A 212 13.07 -23.85 -3.15
CA GLY A 212 12.29 -24.83 -3.86
C GLY A 212 12.02 -24.49 -5.32
N PRO A 213 11.26 -25.34 -6.02
CA PRO A 213 10.81 -25.05 -7.37
C PRO A 213 9.95 -23.78 -7.41
N CYS A 214 10.21 -22.93 -8.40
CA CYS A 214 9.44 -21.73 -8.63
C CYS A 214 9.44 -21.40 -10.13
N ARG A 215 8.29 -21.53 -10.75
CA ARG A 215 8.12 -21.48 -12.20
C ARG A 215 8.35 -20.08 -12.78
N ASP A 216 7.84 -19.04 -12.07
CA ASP A 216 7.77 -17.67 -12.52
C ASP A 216 7.60 -16.69 -11.35
N VAL A 217 7.55 -15.40 -11.65
CA VAL A 217 7.41 -14.33 -10.66
C VAL A 217 6.08 -14.41 -9.90
N PRO A 218 4.90 -14.63 -10.52
CA PRO A 218 3.66 -14.83 -9.77
C PRO A 218 3.75 -15.94 -8.73
N GLN A 219 4.40 -17.08 -9.05
CA GLN A 219 4.58 -18.15 -8.09
C GLN A 219 5.55 -17.79 -6.95
N LEU A 220 6.54 -16.92 -7.18
CA LEU A 220 7.37 -16.38 -6.10
C LEU A 220 6.51 -15.55 -5.12
N TYR A 221 5.59 -14.74 -5.64
CA TYR A 221 4.66 -14.00 -4.79
C TYR A 221 3.66 -14.90 -4.06
N GLU A 222 3.24 -16.01 -4.64
CA GLU A 222 2.43 -17.03 -3.96
C GLU A 222 3.19 -17.65 -2.78
N GLN A 223 4.48 -17.98 -2.97
CA GLN A 223 5.35 -18.50 -1.91
C GLN A 223 5.56 -17.44 -0.81
N PHE A 224 5.81 -16.19 -1.18
CA PHE A 224 5.87 -15.08 -0.23
C PHE A 224 4.54 -14.89 0.51
N PHE A 225 3.41 -14.97 -0.15
CA PHE A 225 2.08 -14.85 0.46
C PHE A 225 1.85 -15.91 1.54
N ALA A 226 2.30 -17.14 1.31
CA ALA A 226 2.26 -18.19 2.32
C ALA A 226 3.18 -17.88 3.52
N LEU A 227 4.40 -17.40 3.28
CA LEU A 227 5.33 -16.99 4.32
C LEU A 227 4.79 -15.80 5.13
N ARG A 228 4.24 -14.79 4.44
CA ARG A 228 3.60 -13.62 5.07
C ARG A 228 2.47 -14.03 6.02
N ALA A 229 1.65 -15.00 5.64
CA ALA A 229 0.58 -15.50 6.50
C ALA A 229 1.13 -16.10 7.81
N ALA A 230 2.24 -16.86 7.73
CA ALA A 230 2.89 -17.40 8.91
C ALA A 230 3.51 -16.30 9.82
N MET A 231 4.07 -15.23 9.23
CA MET A 231 4.55 -14.06 9.99
C MET A 231 3.38 -13.36 10.72
N ALA A 232 2.21 -13.30 10.09
CA ALA A 232 1.04 -12.63 10.62
C ALA A 232 0.40 -13.34 11.84
N ASP A 233 0.62 -14.63 12.02
CA ASP A 233 0.11 -15.40 13.17
C ASP A 233 0.66 -14.88 14.51
N GLY A 234 1.80 -14.20 14.50
CA GLY A 234 2.40 -13.58 15.68
C GLY A 234 1.86 -12.18 16.02
N ALA A 235 1.14 -11.54 15.11
CA ALA A 235 0.63 -10.20 15.33
C ALA A 235 -0.50 -10.16 16.35
N ARG A 236 -0.38 -9.29 17.36
CA ARG A 236 -1.32 -9.21 18.46
C ARG A 236 -2.54 -8.36 18.10
N ALA A 237 -3.73 -8.85 18.45
CA ALA A 237 -4.93 -8.03 18.34
C ALA A 237 -4.82 -6.80 19.27
N HIS A 238 -5.09 -5.62 18.71
CA HIS A 238 -5.16 -4.37 19.45
C HIS A 238 -6.55 -3.77 19.27
N ALA A 239 -7.17 -3.36 20.37
CA ALA A 239 -8.43 -2.63 20.34
C ALA A 239 -8.15 -1.12 20.40
N SER A 240 -8.66 -0.38 19.42
CA SER A 240 -8.67 1.07 19.39
C SER A 240 -10.11 1.56 19.63
N ALA A 241 -10.64 2.44 18.79
CA ALA A 241 -12.05 2.82 18.80
C ALA A 241 -12.81 2.13 17.65
N PRO A 242 -14.15 1.99 17.73
CA PRO A 242 -14.95 1.42 16.65
C PRO A 242 -14.92 2.27 15.38
N PHE A 243 -15.09 1.65 14.22
CA PHE A 243 -15.19 2.38 12.94
C PHE A 243 -16.31 3.41 12.93
N SER A 244 -17.46 3.11 13.55
CA SER A 244 -18.57 4.04 13.65
C SER A 244 -18.22 5.33 14.40
N HIS A 245 -17.32 5.27 15.39
CA HIS A 245 -16.81 6.44 16.11
C HIS A 245 -15.91 7.28 15.20
N PHE A 246 -14.98 6.66 14.49
CA PHE A 246 -14.10 7.37 13.56
C PHE A 246 -14.83 7.98 12.38
N PHE A 247 -15.81 7.27 11.82
CA PHE A 247 -16.61 7.83 10.73
C PHE A 247 -17.36 9.09 11.19
N ALA A 248 -17.92 9.08 12.39
CA ALA A 248 -18.62 10.24 12.94
C ALA A 248 -17.67 11.43 13.20
N ASP A 249 -16.44 11.18 13.66
CA ASP A 249 -15.45 12.23 13.85
C ASP A 249 -14.94 12.77 12.50
N ALA A 250 -14.61 11.89 11.54
CA ALA A 250 -14.16 12.28 10.21
C ALA A 250 -15.25 13.06 9.44
N GLU A 251 -16.49 12.62 9.48
CA GLU A 251 -17.62 13.34 8.87
C GLU A 251 -17.75 14.77 9.43
N ARG A 252 -17.69 14.89 10.77
CA ARG A 252 -17.78 16.19 11.44
C ARG A 252 -16.64 17.11 11.05
N GLU A 253 -15.43 16.55 10.96
CA GLU A 253 -14.24 17.31 10.56
C GLU A 253 -14.31 17.74 9.10
N TYR A 254 -14.73 16.88 8.20
CA TYR A 254 -14.94 17.22 6.78
C TYR A 254 -15.99 18.31 6.60
N ASP A 255 -17.11 18.24 7.31
CA ASP A 255 -18.15 19.25 7.24
C ASP A 255 -17.69 20.61 7.82
N ARG A 256 -16.78 20.58 8.79
CA ARG A 256 -16.26 21.79 9.44
C ARG A 256 -15.17 22.49 8.64
N THR A 257 -14.23 21.72 8.06
CA THR A 257 -12.97 22.26 7.54
C THR A 257 -12.72 22.02 6.07
N HIS A 258 -13.31 20.99 5.47
CA HIS A 258 -13.02 20.64 4.08
C HIS A 258 -14.03 21.20 3.08
N PHE A 259 -15.25 21.54 3.48
CA PHE A 259 -16.25 22.01 2.53
C PHE A 259 -16.08 23.49 2.18
N ILE A 260 -15.82 23.77 0.89
CA ILE A 260 -15.72 25.13 0.36
C ILE A 260 -17.09 25.52 -0.20
N GLU A 261 -17.82 26.38 0.54
CA GLU A 261 -19.20 26.76 0.20
C GLU A 261 -19.27 27.50 -1.15
N ALA A 262 -18.29 28.36 -1.45
CA ALA A 262 -18.26 29.15 -2.68
C ALA A 262 -18.12 28.28 -3.94
N GLU A 263 -17.35 27.19 -3.87
CA GLU A 263 -17.13 26.24 -4.96
C GLU A 263 -18.16 25.11 -4.96
N GLY A 264 -18.76 24.83 -3.80
CA GLY A 264 -19.71 23.75 -3.59
C GLY A 264 -19.04 22.38 -3.63
N MET A 265 -17.86 22.21 -3.01
CA MET A 265 -17.12 20.94 -3.02
C MET A 265 -16.34 20.70 -1.73
N TYR A 266 -16.10 19.42 -1.42
CA TYR A 266 -15.14 19.03 -0.40
C TYR A 266 -13.71 19.11 -0.94
N ALA A 267 -12.88 19.90 -0.25
CA ALA A 267 -11.46 19.99 -0.51
C ALA A 267 -10.71 18.75 0.02
N LEU A 268 -9.47 18.56 -0.46
CA LEU A 268 -8.59 17.48 0.01
C LEU A 268 -8.04 17.77 1.40
N ASN A 269 -7.49 18.96 1.59
CA ASN A 269 -6.94 19.37 2.87
C ASN A 269 -7.93 20.29 3.61
N ALA A 270 -7.82 20.30 4.92
CA ALA A 270 -8.54 21.26 5.73
C ALA A 270 -8.23 22.69 5.24
N GLN A 271 -9.27 23.49 4.97
CA GLN A 271 -9.17 24.86 4.47
C GLN A 271 -8.97 25.83 5.63
N ASP A 272 -7.89 25.68 6.33
CA ASP A 272 -7.44 26.54 7.41
C ASP A 272 -5.99 27.05 7.11
N GLU A 273 -5.34 27.66 8.09
CA GLU A 273 -4.01 28.24 7.92
C GLU A 273 -2.89 27.21 7.72
N ARG A 274 -3.18 25.89 7.87
CA ARG A 274 -2.18 24.82 7.81
C ARG A 274 -1.73 24.49 6.37
N ASP A 275 -2.62 24.61 5.38
CA ASP A 275 -2.29 24.36 3.99
C ASP A 275 -2.92 25.40 3.05
N THR A 276 -2.05 26.16 2.38
CA THR A 276 -2.43 27.16 1.37
C THR A 276 -1.98 26.74 -0.04
N SER A 277 -1.56 25.49 -0.23
CA SER A 277 -1.07 25.03 -1.53
C SER A 277 -2.21 24.85 -2.54
N VAL A 278 -1.93 25.08 -3.82
CA VAL A 278 -2.89 24.84 -4.91
C VAL A 278 -3.30 23.36 -4.99
N PHE A 279 -2.50 22.46 -4.45
CA PHE A 279 -2.76 21.02 -4.45
C PHE A 279 -3.76 20.60 -3.37
N GLY A 280 -3.94 21.40 -2.32
CA GLY A 280 -4.75 21.08 -1.16
C GLY A 280 -6.24 21.34 -1.35
N GLN A 281 -6.68 22.15 -2.35
CA GLN A 281 -8.11 22.39 -2.54
C GLN A 281 -8.78 21.20 -3.21
N TRP A 282 -8.48 20.90 -4.45
CA TRP A 282 -9.10 19.76 -5.12
C TRP A 282 -8.17 19.12 -6.15
N GLN A 283 -8.18 17.80 -6.15
CA GLN A 283 -7.57 16.98 -7.19
C GLN A 283 -8.56 15.92 -7.64
N ALA A 284 -8.55 15.58 -8.93
CA ALA A 284 -9.32 14.46 -9.43
C ALA A 284 -8.73 13.13 -8.93
N GLY A 285 -9.53 12.24 -8.37
CA GLY A 285 -9.08 10.90 -7.96
C GLY A 285 -7.85 10.89 -7.04
N TRP A 286 -7.01 9.90 -7.16
CA TRP A 286 -5.71 9.63 -6.50
C TRP A 286 -5.69 9.87 -4.98
N VAL A 287 -5.65 11.11 -4.54
CA VAL A 287 -5.61 11.50 -3.11
C VAL A 287 -7.01 11.75 -2.52
N GLY A 288 -8.04 11.18 -3.11
CA GLY A 288 -9.40 11.18 -2.56
C GLY A 288 -10.36 12.18 -3.19
N GLY A 289 -9.92 13.02 -4.12
CA GLY A 289 -10.80 13.99 -4.81
C GLY A 289 -11.95 13.31 -5.57
N GLY A 290 -13.18 13.53 -5.13
CA GLY A 290 -14.37 12.87 -5.65
C GLY A 290 -14.58 11.43 -5.16
N MET A 291 -13.72 10.93 -4.26
CA MET A 291 -13.83 9.59 -3.66
C MET A 291 -14.39 9.67 -2.23
N SER A 292 -14.03 10.69 -1.47
CA SER A 292 -14.58 10.99 -0.13
C SER A 292 -16.09 11.15 -0.13
N THR A 293 -16.64 11.60 -1.25
CA THR A 293 -18.08 11.81 -1.42
C THR A 293 -18.90 10.52 -1.37
N LEU A 294 -18.37 9.38 -1.78
CA LEU A 294 -19.11 8.11 -1.75
C LEU A 294 -19.52 7.71 -0.32
N PRO A 295 -18.60 7.60 0.67
CA PRO A 295 -18.98 7.27 2.03
C PRO A 295 -19.84 8.36 2.69
N LEU A 296 -19.57 9.65 2.45
CA LEU A 296 -20.37 10.75 2.98
C LEU A 296 -21.79 10.74 2.41
N MET A 297 -21.96 10.43 1.13
CA MET A 297 -23.26 10.31 0.48
C MET A 297 -24.07 9.12 1.02
N CYS A 298 -23.42 7.97 1.23
CA CYS A 298 -24.11 6.74 1.63
C CYS A 298 -24.42 6.66 3.12
N GLU A 299 -23.50 7.15 3.95
CA GLU A 299 -23.50 6.94 5.41
C GLU A 299 -23.63 8.24 6.20
N GLY A 300 -23.38 9.40 5.58
CA GLY A 300 -23.36 10.70 6.25
C GLY A 300 -24.72 11.26 6.61
N SER A 301 -24.71 12.38 7.33
CA SER A 301 -25.85 13.20 7.68
C SER A 301 -26.56 13.76 6.44
N ALA A 302 -27.72 14.38 6.62
CA ALA A 302 -28.41 15.06 5.52
C ALA A 302 -27.55 16.18 4.89
N LEU A 303 -26.75 16.88 5.72
CA LEU A 303 -25.83 17.92 5.26
C LEU A 303 -24.69 17.34 4.43
N SER A 304 -24.03 16.29 4.94
CA SER A 304 -22.92 15.62 4.22
C SER A 304 -23.38 15.04 2.89
N ARG A 305 -24.58 14.46 2.83
CA ARG A 305 -25.19 13.95 1.59
C ARG A 305 -25.44 15.06 0.55
N GLU A 306 -26.01 16.17 0.97
CA GLU A 306 -26.21 17.34 0.10
C GLU A 306 -24.87 17.82 -0.46
N ARG A 307 -23.88 18.02 0.41
CA ARG A 307 -22.54 18.48 0.05
C ARG A 307 -21.80 17.49 -0.85
N ALA A 308 -21.97 16.19 -0.63
CA ALA A 308 -21.43 15.14 -1.49
C ALA A 308 -21.98 15.25 -2.92
N VAL A 309 -23.30 15.42 -3.08
CA VAL A 309 -23.92 15.61 -4.40
C VAL A 309 -23.44 16.91 -5.07
N ARG A 310 -23.28 18.00 -4.32
CA ARG A 310 -22.70 19.26 -4.85
C ARG A 310 -21.27 19.04 -5.33
N THR A 311 -20.46 18.28 -4.60
CA THR A 311 -19.10 17.93 -4.99
C THR A 311 -19.05 17.07 -6.27
N LEU A 312 -20.00 16.14 -6.46
CA LEU A 312 -20.13 15.41 -7.71
C LEU A 312 -20.44 16.33 -8.92
N LEU A 313 -21.31 17.29 -8.72
CA LEU A 313 -21.62 18.29 -9.75
C LEU A 313 -20.40 19.19 -10.03
N PHE A 314 -19.63 19.57 -9.00
CA PHE A 314 -18.35 20.25 -9.21
C PHE A 314 -17.39 19.40 -10.03
N ALA A 315 -17.17 18.13 -9.67
CA ALA A 315 -16.30 17.22 -10.41
C ALA A 315 -16.75 17.05 -11.86
N ALA A 316 -18.04 16.96 -12.12
CA ALA A 316 -18.59 16.87 -13.48
C ALA A 316 -18.25 18.10 -14.35
N ARG A 317 -18.15 19.28 -13.76
CA ARG A 317 -17.74 20.53 -14.46
C ARG A 317 -16.23 20.62 -14.68
N MET A 318 -15.41 19.91 -13.89
CA MET A 318 -13.95 19.88 -13.99
C MET A 318 -13.51 18.90 -15.10
N GLN A 319 -14.05 19.05 -16.30
CA GLN A 319 -13.80 18.14 -17.43
C GLN A 319 -13.49 18.93 -18.71
N SER A 320 -12.41 18.54 -19.40
CA SER A 320 -12.02 19.10 -20.68
C SER A 320 -12.98 18.69 -21.82
N ARG A 321 -12.83 19.34 -22.98
CA ARG A 321 -13.60 18.97 -24.19
C ARG A 321 -13.24 17.59 -24.72
N ALA A 322 -12.04 17.10 -24.47
CA ALA A 322 -11.60 15.75 -24.85
C ALA A 322 -12.20 14.65 -23.95
N GLY A 323 -12.84 15.03 -22.84
CA GLY A 323 -13.50 14.13 -21.91
C GLY A 323 -12.65 13.76 -20.69
N PHE A 324 -11.42 14.22 -20.59
CA PHE A 324 -10.57 14.02 -19.42
C PHE A 324 -10.91 15.03 -18.33
N TYR A 325 -10.87 14.60 -17.06
CA TYR A 325 -10.94 15.51 -15.93
C TYR A 325 -9.65 16.33 -15.84
N TYR A 326 -9.76 17.59 -15.41
CA TYR A 326 -8.59 18.35 -15.00
C TYR A 326 -8.03 17.79 -13.72
N GLY A 327 -6.70 17.72 -13.59
CA GLY A 327 -6.04 17.10 -12.47
C GLY A 327 -6.20 17.86 -11.15
N ILE A 328 -6.27 19.19 -11.19
CA ILE A 328 -6.27 20.07 -10.01
C ILE A 328 -7.20 21.25 -10.25
N ALA A 329 -7.91 21.69 -9.20
CA ALA A 329 -8.65 22.95 -9.19
C ALA A 329 -8.38 23.72 -7.89
N HIS A 330 -8.23 25.05 -8.03
CA HIS A 330 -7.96 25.97 -6.93
C HIS A 330 -8.50 27.35 -7.29
N ASP A 331 -9.29 27.95 -6.38
CA ASP A 331 -9.90 29.29 -6.53
C ASP A 331 -10.58 29.51 -7.90
N GLY A 332 -11.42 28.55 -8.31
CA GLY A 332 -12.17 28.60 -9.56
C GLY A 332 -11.32 28.44 -10.82
N ARG A 333 -10.03 28.07 -10.69
CA ARG A 333 -9.10 27.83 -11.79
C ARG A 333 -8.68 26.38 -11.86
N VAL A 334 -8.42 25.90 -13.07
CA VAL A 334 -7.82 24.59 -13.27
C VAL A 334 -6.30 24.71 -13.37
N HIS A 335 -5.62 23.71 -12.81
CA HIS A 335 -4.17 23.54 -12.87
C HIS A 335 -3.84 22.13 -13.38
N HIS A 336 -2.61 21.93 -13.81
CA HIS A 336 -2.15 20.69 -14.40
C HIS A 336 -1.13 19.99 -13.50
N ASP A 337 -0.92 18.69 -13.73
CA ASP A 337 -0.05 17.83 -12.91
C ASP A 337 1.43 17.99 -13.28
N CYS A 338 1.97 19.17 -13.10
CA CYS A 338 3.37 19.50 -13.41
C CYS A 338 4.23 19.73 -12.16
N PHE A 339 3.66 19.72 -10.95
CA PHE A 339 4.36 19.95 -9.68
C PHE A 339 5.28 21.20 -9.66
N GLY A 340 4.91 22.23 -10.45
CA GLY A 340 5.65 23.48 -10.55
C GLY A 340 6.91 23.43 -11.45
N HIS A 341 7.19 22.30 -12.11
CA HIS A 341 8.35 22.17 -12.99
C HIS A 341 8.18 22.78 -14.38
N PHE A 342 6.92 22.91 -14.84
CA PHE A 342 6.57 23.55 -16.11
C PHE A 342 5.50 24.60 -15.89
N GLU A 343 5.42 25.59 -16.79
CA GLU A 343 4.16 26.27 -16.99
C GLU A 343 3.12 25.26 -17.47
N ASP A 344 1.83 25.53 -17.27
CA ASP A 344 0.73 24.61 -17.59
C ASP A 344 0.56 24.34 -19.11
N ARG A 345 1.58 24.57 -19.92
CA ARG A 345 1.58 24.47 -21.39
C ARG A 345 1.38 23.06 -21.94
N HIS A 346 1.74 22.05 -21.19
CA HIS A 346 1.59 20.64 -21.60
C HIS A 346 0.24 20.07 -21.24
N CYS A 347 -0.58 20.77 -20.48
CA CYS A 347 -1.89 20.32 -19.98
C CYS A 347 -1.81 18.92 -19.37
N LEU A 348 -0.79 18.66 -18.55
CA LEU A 348 -0.52 17.32 -18.00
C LEU A 348 -1.61 16.88 -17.03
N LEU A 349 -2.01 15.63 -17.16
CA LEU A 349 -2.91 14.93 -16.26
C LEU A 349 -2.30 13.56 -15.96
N LEU A 350 -2.13 13.23 -14.68
CA LEU A 350 -1.85 11.87 -14.25
C LEU A 350 -3.05 10.98 -14.57
N ILE A 351 -2.89 10.00 -15.46
CA ILE A 351 -4.02 9.19 -15.96
C ILE A 351 -4.75 8.44 -14.83
N ARG A 352 -4.06 8.10 -13.77
CA ARG A 352 -4.68 7.53 -12.58
C ARG A 352 -5.77 8.41 -12.00
N LYS A 353 -5.55 9.72 -11.88
CA LYS A 353 -6.56 10.66 -11.37
C LYS A 353 -7.86 10.57 -12.16
N HIS A 354 -7.74 10.52 -13.49
CA HIS A 354 -8.89 10.38 -14.38
C HIS A 354 -9.60 9.04 -14.21
N ALA A 355 -8.84 7.94 -14.15
CA ALA A 355 -9.39 6.60 -14.02
C ALA A 355 -10.07 6.38 -12.65
N ASP A 356 -9.43 6.81 -11.55
CA ASP A 356 -10.00 6.76 -10.20
C ASP A 356 -11.32 7.53 -10.13
N LEU A 357 -11.32 8.80 -10.56
CA LEU A 357 -12.54 9.62 -10.52
C LEU A 357 -13.64 9.02 -11.40
N THR A 358 -13.30 8.50 -12.59
CA THR A 358 -14.27 7.83 -13.47
C THR A 358 -14.91 6.63 -12.77
N TYR A 359 -14.11 5.79 -12.11
CA TYR A 359 -14.59 4.63 -11.35
C TYR A 359 -15.56 5.07 -10.23
N PHE A 360 -15.15 6.04 -9.42
CA PHE A 360 -15.96 6.50 -8.30
C PHE A 360 -17.21 7.29 -8.73
N MET A 361 -17.19 7.98 -9.87
CA MET A 361 -18.40 8.59 -10.44
C MET A 361 -19.46 7.52 -10.75
N PHE A 362 -19.08 6.42 -11.40
CA PHE A 362 -20.01 5.32 -11.65
C PHE A 362 -20.45 4.58 -10.38
N LYS A 363 -19.55 4.37 -9.41
CA LYS A 363 -19.93 3.78 -8.11
C LYS A 363 -20.99 4.64 -7.41
N GLN A 364 -20.83 5.95 -7.40
CA GLN A 364 -21.76 6.88 -6.78
C GLN A 364 -23.10 6.94 -7.52
N MET A 365 -23.10 6.85 -8.86
CA MET A 365 -24.33 6.73 -9.62
C MET A 365 -25.10 5.45 -9.23
N ILE A 366 -24.40 4.32 -9.14
CA ILE A 366 -24.99 3.03 -8.72
C ILE A 366 -25.54 3.13 -7.29
N ALA A 367 -24.81 3.79 -6.40
CA ALA A 367 -25.23 3.98 -5.01
C ALA A 367 -26.49 4.87 -4.92
N LEU A 368 -26.53 6.00 -5.63
CA LEU A 368 -27.72 6.87 -5.70
C LEU A 368 -28.96 6.10 -6.20
N GLU A 369 -28.82 5.36 -7.30
CA GLU A 369 -29.91 4.54 -7.85
C GLU A 369 -30.39 3.46 -6.86
N ALA A 370 -29.46 2.80 -6.17
CA ALA A 370 -29.78 1.79 -5.16
C ALA A 370 -30.47 2.39 -3.91
N MET A 371 -30.18 3.65 -3.57
CA MET A 371 -30.87 4.39 -2.51
C MET A 371 -32.21 4.98 -2.95
N GLY A 372 -32.60 4.84 -4.23
CA GLY A 372 -33.81 5.43 -4.81
C GLY A 372 -33.68 6.91 -5.14
N GLU A 373 -32.48 7.43 -5.16
CA GLU A 373 -32.20 8.85 -5.45
C GLU A 373 -31.95 9.07 -6.94
N ARG A 374 -32.20 10.28 -7.40
CA ARG A 374 -31.97 10.63 -8.81
C ARG A 374 -30.50 10.99 -9.05
N VAL A 375 -29.89 10.35 -10.03
CA VAL A 375 -28.57 10.75 -10.54
C VAL A 375 -28.71 12.06 -11.37
N PRO A 376 -27.96 13.12 -11.04
CA PRO A 376 -27.93 14.32 -11.86
C PRO A 376 -27.46 14.02 -13.30
N GLU A 377 -28.13 14.58 -14.29
CA GLU A 377 -27.80 14.31 -15.71
C GLU A 377 -26.40 14.79 -16.10
N GLU A 378 -25.93 15.89 -15.52
CA GLU A 378 -24.57 16.38 -15.69
C GLU A 378 -23.52 15.36 -15.23
N VAL A 379 -23.75 14.72 -14.08
CA VAL A 379 -22.87 13.69 -13.51
C VAL A 379 -22.83 12.48 -14.45
N ARG A 380 -23.99 12.00 -14.92
CA ARG A 380 -24.12 10.89 -15.85
C ARG A 380 -23.39 11.19 -17.16
N ALA A 381 -23.67 12.34 -17.76
CA ALA A 381 -23.06 12.73 -19.04
C ALA A 381 -21.53 12.89 -18.90
N SER A 382 -21.05 13.44 -17.79
CA SER A 382 -19.62 13.59 -17.52
C SER A 382 -18.93 12.24 -17.35
N ALA A 383 -19.50 11.32 -16.56
CA ALA A 383 -18.94 9.98 -16.36
C ALA A 383 -18.85 9.18 -17.67
N VAL A 384 -19.86 9.26 -18.52
CA VAL A 384 -19.85 8.62 -19.85
C VAL A 384 -18.75 9.19 -20.74
N ARG A 385 -18.62 10.53 -20.84
CA ARG A 385 -17.52 11.15 -21.60
C ARG A 385 -16.14 10.76 -21.07
N ALA A 386 -16.00 10.60 -19.75
CA ALA A 386 -14.75 10.15 -19.15
C ALA A 386 -14.40 8.71 -19.52
N ALA A 387 -15.36 7.79 -19.49
CA ALA A 387 -15.17 6.41 -19.96
C ALA A 387 -14.84 6.35 -21.47
N ASP A 388 -15.52 7.18 -22.30
CA ASP A 388 -15.20 7.31 -23.72
C ASP A 388 -13.77 7.79 -23.97
N ALA A 389 -13.26 8.71 -23.14
CA ALA A 389 -11.90 9.20 -23.25
C ALA A 389 -10.88 8.07 -22.99
N LEU A 390 -11.10 7.22 -21.97
CA LEU A 390 -10.26 6.03 -21.70
C LEU A 390 -10.26 5.06 -22.89
N VAL A 391 -11.44 4.75 -23.46
CA VAL A 391 -11.54 3.84 -24.61
C VAL A 391 -10.84 4.42 -25.84
N LYS A 392 -11.03 5.72 -26.12
CA LYS A 392 -10.36 6.40 -27.24
C LYS A 392 -8.84 6.38 -27.08
N LEU A 393 -8.35 6.64 -25.84
CA LEU A 393 -6.93 6.61 -25.51
C LEU A 393 -6.34 5.22 -25.77
N TRP A 394 -6.99 4.17 -25.23
CA TRP A 394 -6.61 2.78 -25.42
C TRP A 394 -6.57 2.38 -26.91
N ARG A 395 -7.62 2.67 -27.65
CA ARG A 395 -7.70 2.34 -29.09
C ARG A 395 -6.63 3.04 -29.92
N ARG A 396 -6.24 4.26 -29.52
CA ARG A 396 -5.24 5.04 -30.24
C ARG A 396 -3.83 4.55 -30.00
N TYR A 397 -3.50 4.14 -28.77
CA TYR A 397 -2.11 3.89 -28.37
C TYR A 397 -1.81 2.45 -27.89
N GLY A 398 -2.82 1.63 -27.60
CA GLY A 398 -2.64 0.32 -26.99
C GLY A 398 -2.07 0.37 -25.56
N GLN A 399 -2.09 1.54 -24.94
CA GLN A 399 -1.71 1.81 -23.55
C GLN A 399 -2.45 3.06 -23.05
N LEU A 400 -2.46 3.29 -21.74
CA LEU A 400 -3.06 4.50 -21.15
C LEU A 400 -2.02 5.55 -20.76
N GLY A 401 -0.72 5.17 -20.73
CA GLY A 401 0.37 6.03 -20.32
C GLY A 401 0.38 6.32 -18.82
N GLN A 402 1.21 7.28 -18.40
CA GLN A 402 1.25 7.86 -17.05
C GLN A 402 0.73 9.30 -17.06
N PHE A 403 1.32 10.16 -17.88
CA PHE A 403 0.85 11.52 -18.07
C PHE A 403 0.31 11.71 -19.48
N VAL A 404 -0.88 12.29 -19.56
CA VAL A 404 -1.57 12.61 -20.81
C VAL A 404 -1.84 14.12 -20.88
N ASN A 405 -1.91 14.67 -22.09
CA ASN A 405 -2.46 16.01 -22.29
C ASN A 405 -3.99 15.90 -22.19
N CYS A 406 -4.60 16.50 -21.18
CA CYS A 406 -6.03 16.37 -20.91
C CYS A 406 -6.91 17.07 -21.97
N GLU A 407 -6.38 17.99 -22.77
CA GLU A 407 -7.11 18.69 -23.83
C GLU A 407 -7.13 17.91 -25.16
N THR A 408 -6.08 17.13 -25.44
CA THR A 408 -5.92 16.42 -26.71
C THR A 408 -5.98 14.91 -26.61
N GLY A 409 -5.81 14.35 -25.42
CA GLY A 409 -5.64 12.92 -25.20
C GLY A 409 -4.33 12.38 -25.76
N GLU A 410 -3.30 13.22 -25.90
CA GLU A 410 -1.96 12.77 -26.29
C GLU A 410 -1.20 12.24 -25.06
N ILE A 411 -0.62 11.03 -25.17
CA ILE A 411 0.26 10.50 -24.13
C ILE A 411 1.58 11.28 -24.18
N LYS A 412 1.95 11.91 -23.08
CA LYS A 412 3.23 12.59 -22.91
C LYS A 412 4.27 11.66 -22.29
N VAL A 413 3.87 10.86 -21.31
CA VAL A 413 4.75 9.85 -20.66
C VAL A 413 4.02 8.50 -20.68
N GLY A 414 4.58 7.53 -21.37
CA GLY A 414 4.05 6.18 -21.49
C GLY A 414 4.74 5.16 -20.57
N GLY A 415 4.49 3.88 -20.81
CA GLY A 415 5.25 2.76 -20.26
C GLY A 415 4.99 2.42 -18.78
N SER A 416 3.90 2.89 -18.16
CA SER A 416 3.57 2.64 -16.74
C SER A 416 2.26 1.90 -16.53
N THR A 417 1.97 1.54 -15.28
CA THR A 417 0.70 0.95 -14.83
C THR A 417 -0.23 1.95 -14.15
N SER A 418 0.01 3.25 -14.34
CA SER A 418 -0.76 4.35 -13.73
C SER A 418 -2.28 4.23 -13.95
N GLY A 419 -2.70 3.73 -15.12
CA GLY A 419 -4.12 3.47 -15.43
C GLY A 419 -4.67 2.16 -14.89
N GLY A 420 -4.05 1.53 -13.89
CA GLY A 420 -4.40 0.19 -13.41
C GLY A 420 -5.85 0.00 -12.95
N ILE A 421 -6.53 1.05 -12.50
CA ILE A 421 -7.95 1.01 -12.10
C ILE A 421 -8.93 1.25 -13.27
N ALA A 422 -8.43 1.62 -14.46
CA ALA A 422 -9.29 1.89 -15.62
C ALA A 422 -10.19 0.70 -16.03
N PRO A 423 -9.74 -0.57 -15.96
CA PRO A 423 -10.64 -1.70 -16.23
C PRO A 423 -11.84 -1.73 -15.27
N ALA A 424 -11.67 -1.44 -13.97
CA ALA A 424 -12.79 -1.34 -13.03
C ALA A 424 -13.74 -0.20 -13.40
N ALA A 425 -13.20 0.97 -13.79
CA ALA A 425 -13.99 2.11 -14.24
C ALA A 425 -14.83 1.75 -15.48
N LEU A 426 -14.24 1.05 -16.45
CA LEU A 426 -14.93 0.63 -17.67
C LEU A 426 -15.94 -0.51 -17.41
N CYS A 427 -15.69 -1.43 -16.49
CA CYS A 427 -16.68 -2.41 -16.02
C CYS A 427 -17.89 -1.71 -15.41
N ALA A 428 -17.67 -0.72 -14.55
CA ALA A 428 -18.73 0.07 -13.95
C ALA A 428 -19.53 0.84 -15.01
N ALA A 429 -18.83 1.44 -16.00
CA ALA A 429 -19.46 2.12 -17.13
C ALA A 429 -20.32 1.16 -17.97
N ALA A 430 -19.81 -0.03 -18.29
CA ALA A 430 -20.55 -1.06 -19.02
C ALA A 430 -21.84 -1.46 -18.29
N ARG A 431 -21.75 -1.66 -16.97
CA ARG A 431 -22.91 -2.00 -16.13
C ARG A 431 -24.00 -0.93 -16.14
N VAL A 432 -23.62 0.35 -16.06
CA VAL A 432 -24.57 1.47 -16.01
C VAL A 432 -25.17 1.80 -17.37
N THR A 433 -24.40 1.66 -18.45
CA THR A 433 -24.80 2.09 -19.79
C THR A 433 -25.29 0.96 -20.70
N GLY A 434 -24.94 -0.29 -20.38
CA GLY A 434 -25.15 -1.43 -21.29
C GLY A 434 -24.23 -1.44 -22.51
N ASN A 435 -23.19 -0.58 -22.56
CA ASN A 435 -22.29 -0.48 -23.70
C ASN A 435 -21.16 -1.53 -23.63
N GLU A 436 -21.25 -2.55 -24.49
CA GLU A 436 -20.26 -3.65 -24.57
C GLU A 436 -18.85 -3.21 -24.98
N ASP A 437 -18.69 -2.05 -25.59
CA ASP A 437 -17.38 -1.51 -25.94
C ASP A 437 -16.53 -1.20 -24.70
N TYR A 438 -17.16 -0.77 -23.62
CA TYR A 438 -16.47 -0.55 -22.34
C TYR A 438 -15.99 -1.87 -21.74
N ALA A 439 -16.85 -2.90 -21.71
CA ALA A 439 -16.48 -4.21 -21.20
C ALA A 439 -15.33 -4.84 -22.01
N ARG A 440 -15.35 -4.68 -23.33
CA ARG A 440 -14.27 -5.16 -24.21
C ARG A 440 -12.96 -4.45 -23.93
N ALA A 441 -12.95 -3.14 -23.85
CA ALA A 441 -11.76 -2.36 -23.54
C ALA A 441 -11.22 -2.69 -22.14
N ALA A 442 -12.10 -2.87 -21.15
CA ALA A 442 -11.71 -3.30 -19.81
C ALA A 442 -10.90 -4.61 -19.82
N ARG A 443 -11.40 -5.63 -20.55
CA ARG A 443 -10.71 -6.93 -20.67
C ARG A 443 -9.36 -6.81 -21.39
N GLU A 444 -9.28 -6.02 -22.44
CA GLU A 444 -8.04 -5.82 -23.20
C GLU A 444 -6.98 -5.10 -22.37
N ILE A 445 -7.35 -4.01 -21.70
CA ILE A 445 -6.46 -3.24 -20.81
C ILE A 445 -5.98 -4.12 -19.64
N ALA A 446 -6.86 -4.90 -19.03
CA ALA A 446 -6.53 -5.79 -17.93
C ALA A 446 -5.49 -6.84 -18.33
N ARG A 447 -5.66 -7.51 -19.48
CA ARG A 447 -4.67 -8.47 -20.00
C ARG A 447 -3.33 -7.81 -20.33
N HIS A 448 -3.37 -6.62 -20.91
CA HIS A 448 -2.16 -5.85 -21.18
C HIS A 448 -1.36 -5.60 -19.88
N TYR A 449 -2.01 -5.07 -18.84
CA TYR A 449 -1.34 -4.79 -17.57
C TYR A 449 -0.88 -6.07 -16.84
N TYR A 450 -1.62 -7.16 -16.97
CA TYR A 450 -1.14 -8.43 -16.42
C TYR A 450 0.19 -8.83 -17.03
N ALA A 451 0.29 -8.84 -18.35
CA ALA A 451 1.51 -9.22 -19.07
C ALA A 451 2.66 -8.22 -18.86
N ALA A 452 2.34 -6.92 -18.82
CA ALA A 452 3.34 -5.86 -18.72
C ALA A 452 3.88 -5.66 -17.29
N ALA A 453 3.08 -5.96 -16.26
CA ALA A 453 3.41 -5.65 -14.87
C ALA A 453 3.32 -6.86 -13.93
N ILE A 454 2.15 -7.49 -13.79
CA ILE A 454 1.96 -8.57 -12.79
C ILE A 454 2.86 -9.76 -13.07
N ALA A 455 2.91 -10.24 -14.31
CA ALA A 455 3.79 -11.33 -14.71
C ALA A 455 5.28 -11.00 -14.55
N ARG A 456 5.63 -9.71 -14.50
CA ARG A 456 7.00 -9.22 -14.29
C ARG A 456 7.29 -8.88 -12.84
N GLY A 457 6.27 -8.73 -12.01
CA GLY A 457 6.38 -8.41 -10.58
C GLY A 457 6.71 -6.95 -10.28
N VAL A 458 6.44 -6.01 -11.19
CA VAL A 458 6.74 -4.58 -11.01
C VAL A 458 5.56 -3.75 -11.50
N THR A 459 5.04 -2.90 -10.62
CA THR A 459 4.00 -1.91 -10.92
C THR A 459 4.54 -0.50 -10.67
N THR A 460 4.21 0.47 -11.54
CA THR A 460 4.83 1.79 -11.54
C THR A 460 3.85 2.89 -11.93
N GLY A 461 4.11 4.12 -11.50
CA GLY A 461 3.45 5.32 -12.00
C GLY A 461 2.09 5.63 -11.37
N GLY A 462 1.73 4.96 -10.29
CA GLY A 462 0.52 5.29 -9.52
C GLY A 462 0.59 6.69 -8.92
N PRO A 463 1.58 7.02 -8.10
CA PRO A 463 1.85 8.38 -7.66
C PRO A 463 2.45 9.24 -8.78
N GLY A 464 2.12 10.55 -8.75
CA GLY A 464 2.67 11.51 -9.72
C GLY A 464 4.06 12.02 -9.37
N GLU A 465 4.44 11.95 -8.09
CA GLU A 465 5.63 12.63 -7.53
C GLU A 465 6.87 11.75 -7.39
N ILE A 466 6.87 10.54 -7.96
CA ILE A 466 7.97 9.57 -7.83
C ILE A 466 8.48 9.03 -9.16
N LEU A 467 8.23 9.72 -10.27
CA LEU A 467 8.49 9.22 -11.63
C LEU A 467 7.79 7.87 -11.86
N GLN A 468 8.57 6.81 -12.08
CA GLN A 468 8.08 5.43 -12.23
C GLN A 468 8.71 4.48 -11.20
N ALA A 469 9.03 4.97 -10.00
CA ALA A 469 9.44 4.09 -8.92
C ALA A 469 8.35 3.03 -8.64
N PRO A 470 8.71 1.77 -8.35
CA PRO A 470 7.72 0.76 -7.98
C PRO A 470 6.81 1.23 -6.84
N ASP A 471 5.50 0.97 -6.96
CA ASP A 471 4.48 1.47 -6.04
C ASP A 471 3.35 0.46 -5.75
N SER A 472 2.72 0.63 -4.58
CA SER A 472 1.57 -0.15 -4.13
C SER A 472 0.25 0.31 -4.74
N GLU A 473 0.20 1.54 -5.19
CA GLU A 473 -1.04 2.18 -5.62
C GLU A 473 -1.51 1.63 -6.97
N SER A 474 -0.56 1.42 -7.90
CA SER A 474 -0.82 0.78 -9.18
C SER A 474 -1.32 -0.65 -9.02
N ILE A 475 -0.69 -1.44 -8.12
CA ILE A 475 -1.11 -2.82 -7.89
C ILE A 475 -2.46 -2.91 -7.17
N ALA A 476 -2.77 -1.97 -6.26
CA ALA A 476 -4.09 -1.90 -5.62
C ALA A 476 -5.21 -1.61 -6.65
N GLY A 477 -4.97 -0.68 -7.58
CA GLY A 477 -5.91 -0.40 -8.68
C GLY A 477 -6.10 -1.59 -9.63
N LEU A 478 -5.03 -2.35 -9.92
CA LEU A 478 -5.12 -3.57 -10.71
C LEU A 478 -5.88 -4.68 -9.98
N LEU A 479 -5.64 -4.87 -8.68
CA LEU A 479 -6.38 -5.83 -7.87
C LEU A 479 -7.89 -5.53 -7.90
N GLU A 480 -8.28 -4.27 -7.68
CA GLU A 480 -9.69 -3.85 -7.78
C GLU A 480 -10.25 -4.16 -9.17
N SER A 481 -9.48 -3.89 -10.24
CA SER A 481 -9.88 -4.14 -11.62
C SER A 481 -10.10 -5.61 -11.93
N TYR A 482 -9.20 -6.51 -11.52
CA TYR A 482 -9.38 -7.95 -11.77
C TYR A 482 -10.55 -8.53 -10.96
N VAL A 483 -10.75 -8.06 -9.74
CA VAL A 483 -11.91 -8.46 -8.93
C VAL A 483 -13.22 -7.97 -9.55
N CYS A 484 -13.27 -6.74 -10.06
CA CYS A 484 -14.44 -6.22 -10.79
C CYS A 484 -14.75 -7.04 -12.05
N LEU A 485 -13.71 -7.41 -12.82
CA LEU A 485 -13.87 -8.26 -14.01
C LEU A 485 -14.38 -9.65 -13.63
N TYR A 486 -13.84 -10.26 -12.58
CA TYR A 486 -14.30 -11.56 -12.08
C TYR A 486 -15.76 -11.53 -11.65
N GLU A 487 -16.18 -10.50 -10.89
CA GLU A 487 -17.59 -10.38 -10.48
C GLU A 487 -18.55 -10.09 -11.64
N ALA A 488 -18.08 -9.38 -12.69
CA ALA A 488 -18.88 -9.11 -13.89
C ALA A 488 -18.99 -10.32 -14.82
N GLU A 489 -17.92 -11.09 -14.95
CA GLU A 489 -17.81 -12.25 -15.86
C GLU A 489 -16.94 -13.34 -15.17
N PRO A 490 -17.52 -14.17 -14.28
CA PRO A 490 -16.78 -15.18 -13.55
C PRO A 490 -16.03 -16.13 -14.49
N SER A 491 -14.70 -16.15 -14.37
CA SER A 491 -13.82 -17.06 -15.10
C SER A 491 -12.58 -17.36 -14.29
N SER A 492 -11.91 -18.49 -14.57
CA SER A 492 -10.62 -18.82 -13.96
C SER A 492 -9.55 -17.79 -14.33
N GLU A 493 -9.59 -17.23 -15.56
CA GLU A 493 -8.64 -16.21 -16.02
C GLU A 493 -8.63 -15.01 -15.09
N TRP A 494 -9.80 -14.40 -14.84
CA TRP A 494 -9.89 -13.20 -14.00
C TRP A 494 -9.61 -13.51 -12.52
N LEU A 495 -10.02 -14.69 -12.04
CA LEU A 495 -9.73 -15.10 -10.67
C LEU A 495 -8.23 -15.32 -10.45
N ASP A 496 -7.55 -15.97 -11.39
CA ASP A 496 -6.10 -16.21 -11.29
C ASP A 496 -5.33 -14.89 -11.35
N MET A 497 -5.70 -13.97 -12.27
CA MET A 497 -5.11 -12.63 -12.32
C MET A 497 -5.36 -11.82 -11.03
N ALA A 498 -6.55 -11.93 -10.44
CA ALA A 498 -6.87 -11.28 -9.18
C ALA A 498 -6.06 -11.86 -8.00
N ARG A 499 -5.85 -13.18 -7.97
CA ARG A 499 -5.01 -13.86 -6.97
C ARG A 499 -3.56 -13.41 -7.08
N ASP A 500 -2.99 -13.40 -8.29
CA ASP A 500 -1.61 -12.98 -8.52
C ASP A 500 -1.40 -11.51 -8.13
N ALA A 501 -2.35 -10.62 -8.47
CA ALA A 501 -2.34 -9.23 -8.04
C ALA A 501 -2.42 -9.10 -6.51
N ALA A 502 -3.29 -9.89 -5.85
CA ALA A 502 -3.42 -9.88 -4.38
C ALA A 502 -2.15 -10.38 -3.68
N HIS A 503 -1.51 -11.41 -4.23
CA HIS A 503 -0.23 -11.91 -3.71
C HIS A 503 0.87 -10.85 -3.86
N GLN A 504 0.97 -10.18 -5.01
CA GLN A 504 1.92 -9.08 -5.20
C GLN A 504 1.59 -7.88 -4.29
N MET A 505 0.32 -7.47 -4.18
CA MET A 505 -0.10 -6.40 -3.26
C MET A 505 0.27 -6.71 -1.81
N SER A 506 0.23 -7.98 -1.40
CA SER A 506 0.56 -8.40 -0.04
C SER A 506 2.02 -8.09 0.35
N SER A 507 2.94 -7.91 -0.62
CA SER A 507 4.33 -7.53 -0.36
C SER A 507 4.51 -6.07 0.09
N TRP A 508 3.48 -5.26 -0.04
CA TRP A 508 3.43 -3.88 0.43
C TRP A 508 2.79 -3.71 1.81
N ILE A 509 2.16 -4.78 2.34
CA ILE A 509 1.41 -4.74 3.60
C ILE A 509 2.23 -5.40 4.71
N VAL A 510 2.51 -4.66 5.78
CA VAL A 510 3.27 -5.14 6.94
C VAL A 510 2.53 -6.29 7.62
N PRO A 511 3.12 -7.50 7.73
CA PRO A 511 2.44 -8.65 8.34
C PRO A 511 2.62 -8.77 9.85
N TYR A 512 3.55 -8.03 10.46
CA TYR A 512 3.98 -8.22 11.84
C TYR A 512 3.96 -6.91 12.64
N ASP A 513 4.03 -7.03 13.96
CA ASP A 513 4.14 -5.87 14.84
C ASP A 513 5.58 -5.35 14.85
N TYR A 514 5.89 -4.39 13.97
CA TYR A 514 7.18 -3.71 13.96
C TYR A 514 7.47 -3.09 15.33
N ALA A 515 8.63 -3.38 15.91
CA ALA A 515 9.07 -2.83 17.18
C ALA A 515 9.60 -1.42 16.97
N PHE A 516 8.76 -0.41 17.19
CA PHE A 516 9.20 0.99 17.21
C PHE A 516 10.17 1.25 18.37
N PRO A 517 11.11 2.20 18.23
CA PRO A 517 11.90 2.64 19.38
C PRO A 517 10.99 3.00 20.57
N ALA A 518 11.29 2.50 21.77
CA ALA A 518 10.41 2.66 22.94
C ALA A 518 10.11 4.13 23.27
N GLU A 519 11.09 5.00 23.05
CA GLU A 519 11.00 6.45 23.30
C GLU A 519 10.36 7.23 22.14
N SER A 520 10.10 6.59 20.98
CA SER A 520 9.40 7.23 19.88
C SER A 520 7.92 7.47 20.21
N TYR A 521 7.27 8.32 19.45
CA TYR A 521 5.87 8.65 19.69
C TYR A 521 4.94 7.44 19.56
N PHE A 522 5.10 6.67 18.48
CA PHE A 522 4.33 5.44 18.28
C PHE A 522 4.70 4.33 19.25
N GLY A 523 5.98 4.25 19.66
CA GLY A 523 6.40 3.33 20.72
C GLY A 523 5.65 3.58 22.04
N ARG A 524 5.57 4.83 22.48
CA ARG A 524 4.83 5.24 23.70
C ARG A 524 3.33 5.04 23.56
N LEU A 525 2.75 5.25 22.37
CA LEU A 525 1.33 5.01 22.13
C LEU A 525 0.98 3.53 21.95
N GLY A 526 1.98 2.65 21.87
CA GLY A 526 1.77 1.21 21.66
C GLY A 526 1.17 0.87 20.29
N ILE A 527 1.46 1.68 19.25
CA ILE A 527 0.98 1.44 17.89
C ILE A 527 1.50 0.11 17.36
N ARG A 528 0.61 -0.68 16.76
CA ARG A 528 0.90 -1.97 16.13
C ARG A 528 0.93 -1.79 14.63
N ALA A 529 2.09 -2.03 13.99
CA ALA A 529 2.28 -1.74 12.58
C ALA A 529 1.65 -2.76 11.61
N ALA A 530 1.28 -3.95 12.10
CA ALA A 530 0.63 -4.96 11.25
C ALA A 530 -0.62 -4.40 10.56
N GLY A 531 -0.64 -4.47 9.24
CA GLY A 531 -1.71 -3.91 8.39
C GLY A 531 -1.41 -2.52 7.81
N SER A 532 -0.34 -1.83 8.24
CA SER A 532 0.11 -0.62 7.53
C SER A 532 0.61 -0.98 6.13
N VAL A 533 0.47 -0.05 5.18
CA VAL A 533 0.73 -0.28 3.77
C VAL A 533 1.85 0.66 3.30
N TRP A 534 2.91 0.12 2.73
CA TRP A 534 3.96 0.94 2.13
C TRP A 534 3.48 1.58 0.84
N ALA A 535 3.78 2.86 0.65
CA ALA A 535 3.33 3.60 -0.53
C ALA A 535 4.15 3.22 -1.77
N ASN A 536 5.47 3.36 -1.70
CA ASN A 536 6.38 3.09 -2.82
C ASN A 536 7.83 2.92 -2.33
N VAL A 537 8.72 2.47 -3.22
CA VAL A 537 10.14 2.25 -2.87
C VAL A 537 10.94 3.54 -2.65
N GLN A 538 10.48 4.68 -3.18
CA GLN A 538 11.18 5.95 -3.05
C GLN A 538 10.95 6.58 -1.68
N ASN A 539 9.69 6.70 -1.26
CA ASN A 539 9.33 7.44 -0.06
C ASN A 539 9.57 6.66 1.24
N LYS A 540 9.85 5.37 1.18
CA LYS A 540 10.30 4.51 2.28
C LYS A 540 9.55 4.72 3.60
N HIS A 541 8.27 4.93 3.55
CA HIS A 541 7.38 4.97 4.70
C HIS A 541 6.18 4.08 4.50
N SER A 542 5.62 3.59 5.59
CA SER A 542 4.28 3.01 5.54
C SER A 542 3.21 4.07 5.78
N ALA A 543 1.99 3.72 5.45
CA ALA A 543 0.83 4.60 5.46
C ALA A 543 -0.41 3.87 5.97
N PRO A 544 -1.42 4.57 6.44
CA PRO A 544 -2.70 3.95 6.77
C PRO A 544 -3.54 3.72 5.51
N GLY A 545 -3.91 2.47 5.25
CA GLY A 545 -4.84 2.10 4.19
C GLY A 545 -4.22 1.87 2.81
N LEU A 546 -5.06 1.50 1.86
CA LEU A 546 -4.71 1.12 0.48
C LEU A 546 -4.84 2.32 -0.48
N CYS A 547 -4.21 3.43 -0.18
CA CYS A 547 -4.26 4.68 -0.95
C CYS A 547 -5.62 4.96 -1.61
N THR A 548 -6.54 5.50 -0.82
CA THR A 548 -7.90 5.87 -1.22
C THR A 548 -8.80 4.73 -1.73
N LEU A 549 -8.46 3.48 -1.39
CA LEU A 549 -9.32 2.32 -1.56
C LEU A 549 -9.58 1.65 -0.20
N SER A 550 -10.62 0.84 -0.13
CA SER A 550 -10.86 -0.06 0.99
C SER A 550 -10.25 -1.44 0.72
N PRO A 551 -10.06 -2.28 1.73
CA PRO A 551 -9.61 -3.66 1.51
C PRO A 551 -10.73 -4.62 1.03
N ALA A 552 -11.81 -4.12 0.42
CA ALA A 552 -12.96 -4.91 -0.03
C ALA A 552 -12.62 -5.95 -1.10
N ALA A 553 -11.60 -5.69 -1.93
CA ALA A 553 -11.12 -6.66 -2.91
C ALA A 553 -10.69 -7.99 -2.25
N TYR A 554 -10.10 -7.94 -1.06
CA TYR A 554 -9.74 -9.14 -0.30
C TYR A 554 -10.96 -9.90 0.24
N LEU A 555 -12.02 -9.20 0.69
CA LEU A 555 -13.29 -9.85 1.04
C LEU A 555 -13.87 -10.61 -0.15
N LYS A 556 -13.89 -9.99 -1.32
CA LYS A 556 -14.40 -10.59 -2.56
C LYS A 556 -13.57 -11.79 -2.99
N LEU A 557 -12.23 -11.71 -2.87
CA LEU A 557 -11.35 -12.86 -3.13
C LEU A 557 -11.58 -14.02 -2.15
N PHE A 558 -11.75 -13.74 -0.86
CA PHE A 558 -12.13 -14.78 0.09
C PHE A 558 -13.43 -15.47 -0.32
N ARG A 559 -14.45 -14.70 -0.68
CA ARG A 559 -15.75 -15.24 -1.11
C ARG A 559 -15.63 -16.11 -2.37
N ALA A 560 -14.76 -15.72 -3.29
CA ALA A 560 -14.49 -16.46 -4.54
C ALA A 560 -13.65 -17.72 -4.34
N THR A 561 -12.75 -17.75 -3.36
CA THR A 561 -11.74 -18.81 -3.21
C THR A 561 -11.92 -19.67 -1.96
N GLY A 562 -12.55 -19.14 -0.91
CA GLY A 562 -12.59 -19.72 0.42
C GLY A 562 -11.28 -19.58 1.22
N ASP A 563 -10.27 -18.90 0.69
CA ASP A 563 -8.97 -18.75 1.35
C ASP A 563 -9.03 -17.66 2.43
N VAL A 564 -9.01 -18.09 3.69
CA VAL A 564 -9.11 -17.22 4.88
C VAL A 564 -7.97 -16.21 5.00
N ARG A 565 -6.82 -16.45 4.36
CA ARG A 565 -5.68 -15.53 4.38
C ARG A 565 -6.06 -14.15 3.81
N TYR A 566 -7.01 -14.09 2.87
CA TYR A 566 -7.53 -12.82 2.36
C TYR A 566 -8.36 -12.06 3.41
N LEU A 567 -9.16 -12.77 4.23
CA LEU A 567 -9.84 -12.13 5.36
C LEU A 567 -8.86 -11.60 6.40
N ASP A 568 -7.75 -12.29 6.62
CA ASP A 568 -6.71 -11.84 7.56
C ASP A 568 -6.04 -10.55 7.10
N ILE A 569 -5.74 -10.42 5.79
CA ILE A 569 -5.22 -9.16 5.24
C ILE A 569 -6.26 -8.04 5.37
N MET A 570 -7.51 -8.28 4.96
CA MET A 570 -8.59 -7.31 5.12
C MET A 570 -8.68 -6.81 6.56
N ARG A 571 -8.69 -7.74 7.51
CA ARG A 571 -8.74 -7.45 8.96
C ARG A 571 -7.53 -6.63 9.42
N GLN A 572 -6.31 -6.99 9.00
CA GLN A 572 -5.08 -6.29 9.40
C GLN A 572 -5.10 -4.85 8.91
N VAL A 573 -5.37 -4.61 7.62
CA VAL A 573 -5.44 -3.27 7.04
C VAL A 573 -6.52 -2.43 7.73
N ALA A 574 -7.72 -3.00 7.90
CA ALA A 574 -8.82 -2.32 8.55
C ALA A 574 -8.50 -1.93 10.01
N ARG A 575 -7.94 -2.84 10.80
CA ARG A 575 -7.62 -2.60 12.22
C ARG A 575 -6.42 -1.69 12.44
N PHE A 576 -5.56 -1.50 11.45
CA PHE A 576 -4.43 -0.59 11.57
C PHE A 576 -4.88 0.88 11.57
N MET A 577 -5.73 1.28 10.62
CA MET A 577 -6.09 2.67 10.36
C MET A 577 -6.57 3.44 11.62
N PRO A 578 -7.51 2.93 12.44
CA PRO A 578 -7.96 3.62 13.64
C PRO A 578 -6.88 3.86 14.69
N GLN A 579 -5.77 3.15 14.65
CA GLN A 579 -4.68 3.36 15.60
C GLN A 579 -3.94 4.67 15.37
N VAL A 580 -3.91 5.17 14.15
CA VAL A 580 -3.18 6.38 13.73
C VAL A 580 -4.13 7.54 13.40
N ALA A 581 -5.42 7.37 13.66
CA ALA A 581 -6.40 8.44 13.65
C ALA A 581 -6.42 9.20 14.98
N SER A 582 -6.55 10.52 14.89
CA SER A 582 -6.63 11.42 16.04
C SER A 582 -7.99 11.36 16.70
N ARG A 583 -8.02 11.40 18.03
CA ARG A 583 -9.22 11.44 18.86
C ARG A 583 -9.07 12.47 19.97
N ALA A 584 -10.16 12.96 20.48
CA ALA A 584 -10.15 13.95 21.58
C ALA A 584 -9.41 13.45 22.83
N ASP A 585 -9.52 12.14 23.15
CA ASP A 585 -8.83 11.51 24.30
C ASP A 585 -7.41 11.04 23.99
N ARG A 586 -7.06 10.94 22.72
CA ARG A 586 -5.74 10.49 22.24
C ARG A 586 -5.41 11.20 20.91
N PRO A 587 -5.08 12.51 20.98
CA PRO A 587 -4.69 13.24 19.78
C PRO A 587 -3.37 12.72 19.20
N ILE A 588 -3.22 12.77 17.88
CA ILE A 588 -1.97 12.46 17.19
C ILE A 588 -1.16 13.73 17.01
N ARG A 589 0.09 13.70 17.45
CA ARG A 589 1.06 14.79 17.26
C ARG A 589 1.81 14.59 15.95
N MET A 590 2.00 15.66 15.20
CA MET A 590 2.86 15.68 14.02
C MET A 590 4.31 16.08 14.37
N VAL A 591 5.29 15.51 13.68
CA VAL A 591 6.71 15.90 13.81
C VAL A 591 6.91 17.38 13.44
N GLN A 592 6.17 17.87 12.45
CA GLN A 592 6.21 19.28 12.03
C GLN A 592 5.66 20.25 13.08
N GLY A 593 5.04 19.73 14.13
CA GLY A 593 4.40 20.49 15.20
C GLY A 593 2.87 20.51 15.10
N GLY A 594 2.23 20.73 16.25
CA GLY A 594 0.77 20.72 16.35
C GLY A 594 0.18 19.32 16.59
N LEU A 595 -1.11 19.32 16.88
CA LEU A 595 -1.92 18.12 17.04
C LEU A 595 -2.94 18.08 15.91
N LEU A 596 -3.22 16.87 15.43
CA LEU A 596 -4.33 16.62 14.53
C LEU A 596 -5.66 16.72 15.29
N ASP A 597 -6.67 17.30 14.64
CA ASP A 597 -8.02 17.35 15.17
C ASP A 597 -8.66 15.94 15.20
N PRO A 598 -9.65 15.70 16.07
CA PRO A 598 -10.38 14.42 16.05
C PRO A 598 -11.04 14.15 14.71
N GLY A 599 -10.75 12.98 14.11
CA GLY A 599 -11.20 12.60 12.78
C GLY A 599 -10.13 12.72 11.70
N GLU A 600 -9.07 13.50 11.94
CA GLU A 600 -7.89 13.53 11.07
C GLU A 600 -6.96 12.35 11.34
N MET A 601 -6.16 11.99 10.35
CA MET A 601 -5.20 10.89 10.45
C MET A 601 -3.78 11.35 10.09
N CYS A 602 -2.77 10.66 10.63
CA CYS A 602 -1.42 10.87 10.13
C CYS A 602 -1.28 10.25 8.73
N GLU A 603 -0.56 10.93 7.86
CA GLU A 603 -0.32 10.46 6.49
C GLU A 603 0.72 9.36 6.47
N ARG A 604 1.78 9.47 7.28
CA ARG A 604 2.94 8.60 7.23
C ARG A 604 3.26 7.98 8.57
N VAL A 605 3.58 6.70 8.53
CA VAL A 605 4.00 5.88 9.68
C VAL A 605 5.46 5.50 9.48
N ASN A 606 6.38 6.22 10.14
CA ASN A 606 7.80 6.08 9.88
C ASN A 606 8.39 4.84 10.54
N MET A 607 8.80 3.89 9.72
CA MET A 607 9.58 2.71 10.11
C MET A 607 11.06 2.85 9.69
N SER A 608 11.32 3.59 8.60
CA SER A 608 12.67 3.87 8.08
C SER A 608 13.18 5.24 8.54
N ASP A 609 14.47 5.49 8.30
CA ASP A 609 15.11 6.77 8.53
C ASP A 609 15.10 7.70 7.31
N TRP A 610 14.28 7.41 6.30
CA TRP A 610 14.20 8.23 5.10
C TRP A 610 13.76 9.68 5.40
N GLU A 611 12.90 9.86 6.36
CA GLU A 611 12.44 11.17 6.84
C GLU A 611 13.21 11.66 8.08
N GLY A 612 14.41 11.15 8.31
CA GLY A 612 15.29 11.48 9.42
C GLY A 612 15.32 10.41 10.50
N THR A 613 16.50 10.15 11.04
CA THR A 613 16.72 9.11 12.07
C THR A 613 15.92 9.38 13.34
N SER A 614 15.78 10.65 13.74
CA SER A 614 15.02 11.07 14.92
C SER A 614 13.51 10.86 14.76
N ASN A 615 13.01 10.69 13.54
CA ASN A 615 11.59 10.61 13.22
C ASN A 615 11.11 9.15 13.07
N VAL A 616 11.98 8.16 13.24
CA VAL A 616 11.57 6.74 13.25
C VAL A 616 10.60 6.49 14.40
N GLY A 617 9.41 6.02 14.08
CA GLY A 617 8.33 5.82 15.06
C GLY A 617 7.54 7.08 15.39
N ASP A 618 7.61 8.11 14.57
CA ASP A 618 6.77 9.31 14.68
C ASP A 618 5.82 9.43 13.48
N SER A 619 4.79 10.27 13.63
CA SER A 619 3.84 10.62 12.56
C SER A 619 4.35 11.81 11.77
N ILE A 620 4.22 11.76 10.46
CA ILE A 620 4.55 12.87 9.57
C ILE A 620 3.35 13.19 8.72
N PHE A 621 3.10 14.48 8.55
CA PHE A 621 1.95 15.05 7.88
C PHE A 621 0.60 14.55 8.42
N GLY A 622 -0.44 15.28 8.10
CA GLY A 622 -1.81 14.97 8.45
C GLY A 622 -2.76 16.06 7.97
N GLY A 623 -4.07 15.81 8.07
CA GLY A 623 -5.09 16.71 7.55
C GLY A 623 -5.21 16.67 6.02
N SER A 624 -4.56 15.70 5.34
CA SER A 624 -4.80 15.41 3.95
C SER A 624 -5.85 14.29 3.80
N ALA A 625 -6.74 14.43 2.84
CA ALA A 625 -7.91 13.56 2.76
C ALA A 625 -7.62 12.07 2.53
N TRP A 626 -6.47 11.69 1.97
CA TRP A 626 -6.31 10.33 1.47
C TRP A 626 -6.34 9.22 2.54
N PRO A 627 -5.76 9.38 3.75
CA PRO A 627 -5.91 8.34 4.78
C PRO A 627 -7.32 8.29 5.34
N GLU A 628 -7.96 9.45 5.55
CA GLU A 628 -9.34 9.55 6.01
C GLU A 628 -10.32 8.94 5.02
N VAL A 629 -10.10 9.16 3.72
CA VAL A 629 -10.93 8.57 2.65
C VAL A 629 -10.82 7.05 2.67
N SER A 630 -9.61 6.48 2.84
CA SER A 630 -9.43 5.03 2.95
C SER A 630 -10.18 4.45 4.16
N LEU A 631 -10.17 5.15 5.31
CA LEU A 631 -10.91 4.75 6.51
C LEU A 631 -12.43 4.84 6.29
N MET A 632 -12.92 5.95 5.73
CA MET A 632 -14.35 6.12 5.45
C MET A 632 -14.88 5.09 4.43
N LEU A 633 -14.10 4.79 3.39
CA LEU A 633 -14.43 3.73 2.42
C LEU A 633 -14.40 2.35 3.08
N THR A 634 -13.47 2.11 3.99
CA THR A 634 -13.41 0.86 4.75
C THR A 634 -14.66 0.70 5.61
N TRP A 635 -15.11 1.75 6.30
CA TRP A 635 -16.39 1.75 7.02
C TRP A 635 -17.56 1.47 6.08
N LEU A 636 -17.56 2.07 4.89
CA LEU A 636 -18.64 1.84 3.92
C LEU A 636 -18.66 0.39 3.41
N GLU A 637 -17.54 -0.15 2.99
CA GLU A 637 -17.46 -1.30 2.09
C GLU A 637 -17.16 -2.64 2.75
N ILE A 638 -16.62 -2.68 3.96
CA ILE A 638 -16.36 -3.95 4.63
C ILE A 638 -17.26 -4.15 5.86
N PRO A 639 -17.59 -5.43 6.18
CA PRO A 639 -18.25 -5.72 7.45
C PRO A 639 -17.29 -5.50 8.61
N GLY A 640 -17.77 -4.86 9.68
CA GLY A 640 -17.06 -4.82 10.96
C GLY A 640 -16.92 -6.23 11.57
N VAL A 641 -17.92 -7.08 11.36
CA VAL A 641 -17.88 -8.52 11.66
C VAL A 641 -18.45 -9.29 10.48
N TYR A 642 -17.64 -10.19 9.92
CA TYR A 642 -18.04 -11.16 8.92
C TYR A 642 -18.24 -12.52 9.57
N CYS A 643 -19.31 -13.25 9.19
CA CYS A 643 -19.60 -14.59 9.69
C CYS A 643 -20.12 -15.52 8.58
N LEU A 644 -19.49 -16.69 8.43
CA LEU A 644 -19.96 -17.79 7.59
C LEU A 644 -20.11 -19.03 8.49
N PRO A 645 -21.28 -19.20 9.14
CA PRO A 645 -21.49 -20.21 10.17
C PRO A 645 -21.27 -21.63 9.70
N ALA A 646 -21.69 -21.94 8.47
CA ALA A 646 -21.55 -23.28 7.88
C ALA A 646 -20.10 -23.76 7.82
N ARG A 647 -19.13 -22.83 7.72
CA ARG A 647 -17.68 -23.11 7.72
C ARG A 647 -17.00 -22.78 9.05
N GLY A 648 -17.75 -22.34 10.07
CA GLY A 648 -17.20 -21.93 11.36
C GLY A 648 -16.31 -20.66 11.27
N ILE A 649 -16.46 -19.87 10.22
CA ILE A 649 -15.62 -18.69 9.97
C ILE A 649 -16.25 -17.45 10.63
N VAL A 650 -15.46 -16.76 11.46
CA VAL A 650 -15.77 -15.44 12.02
C VAL A 650 -14.56 -14.54 11.88
N CYS A 651 -14.72 -13.36 11.28
CA CYS A 651 -13.69 -12.35 11.15
C CYS A 651 -14.19 -11.00 11.68
N ALA A 652 -13.55 -10.50 12.72
CA ALA A 652 -13.80 -9.15 13.26
C ALA A 652 -12.78 -8.17 12.67
N ALA A 653 -13.17 -7.42 11.64
CA ALA A 653 -12.36 -6.38 11.04
C ALA A 653 -12.43 -5.07 11.83
N ASP A 654 -13.57 -4.75 12.44
CA ASP A 654 -13.69 -3.67 13.42
C ASP A 654 -12.99 -4.02 14.74
N HIS A 655 -12.78 -3.07 15.62
CA HIS A 655 -12.15 -3.25 16.95
C HIS A 655 -13.05 -3.98 17.96
N MET A 656 -13.74 -5.02 17.49
CA MET A 656 -14.59 -5.91 18.26
C MET A 656 -13.95 -7.28 18.44
N ASN A 657 -14.44 -8.04 19.41
CA ASN A 657 -14.24 -9.47 19.48
C ASN A 657 -15.51 -10.18 19.00
N ALA A 658 -15.37 -11.22 18.21
CA ALA A 658 -16.53 -11.98 17.71
C ALA A 658 -16.24 -13.48 17.72
N ARG A 659 -17.25 -14.30 18.06
CA ARG A 659 -17.17 -15.77 18.06
C ARG A 659 -18.54 -16.41 17.85
N LEU A 660 -18.52 -17.63 17.38
CA LEU A 660 -19.71 -18.49 17.35
C LEU A 660 -19.85 -19.23 18.68
N GLU A 661 -21.01 -19.16 19.29
CA GLU A 661 -21.34 -19.85 20.56
C GLU A 661 -22.79 -20.32 20.57
N GLY A 662 -23.00 -21.65 20.69
CA GLY A 662 -24.34 -22.24 20.75
C GLY A 662 -25.24 -21.91 19.55
N GLY A 663 -24.69 -21.85 18.34
CA GLY A 663 -25.44 -21.51 17.12
C GLY A 663 -25.80 -20.02 17.01
N ARG A 664 -25.14 -19.14 17.76
CA ARG A 664 -25.32 -17.68 17.69
C ARG A 664 -23.98 -16.96 17.51
N LEU A 665 -24.00 -15.82 16.86
CA LEU A 665 -22.83 -14.94 16.78
C LEU A 665 -22.82 -14.03 18.03
N VAL A 666 -21.75 -14.12 18.82
CA VAL A 666 -21.51 -13.24 19.98
C VAL A 666 -20.51 -12.18 19.61
N ILE A 667 -20.86 -10.91 19.76
CA ILE A 667 -19.99 -9.75 19.50
C ILE A 667 -19.78 -9.03 20.83
N SER A 668 -18.51 -8.81 21.18
CA SER A 668 -18.12 -8.08 22.40
C SER A 668 -17.33 -6.83 22.01
N ASN A 669 -17.65 -5.71 22.64
CA ASN A 669 -16.99 -4.43 22.46
C ASN A 669 -15.94 -4.21 23.57
N PRO A 670 -14.66 -4.43 23.33
CA PRO A 670 -13.61 -4.20 24.34
C PRO A 670 -13.18 -2.73 24.43
N THR A 671 -13.75 -1.84 23.64
CA THR A 671 -13.36 -0.43 23.58
C THR A 671 -14.12 0.40 24.61
N ALA A 672 -13.66 1.64 24.82
CA ALA A 672 -14.30 2.60 25.72
C ALA A 672 -15.48 3.37 25.08
N TYR A 673 -15.85 3.05 23.83
CA TYR A 673 -16.85 3.76 23.05
C TYR A 673 -17.99 2.85 22.63
N ASP A 674 -19.21 3.40 22.62
CA ASP A 674 -20.35 2.70 22.04
C ASP A 674 -20.11 2.48 20.53
N ALA A 675 -20.52 1.33 20.03
CA ALA A 675 -20.29 0.92 18.65
C ALA A 675 -21.60 0.63 17.92
N CYS A 676 -21.67 1.05 16.66
CA CYS A 676 -22.63 0.55 15.69
C CYS A 676 -21.86 -0.35 14.71
N VAL A 677 -21.91 -1.66 14.91
CA VAL A 677 -21.13 -2.63 14.14
C VAL A 677 -21.91 -3.08 12.91
N LYS A 678 -21.30 -3.01 11.72
CA LYS A 678 -21.83 -3.62 10.50
C LYS A 678 -21.54 -5.12 10.51
N VAL A 679 -22.54 -5.95 10.51
CA VAL A 679 -22.44 -7.41 10.55
C VAL A 679 -22.92 -8.00 9.23
N MET A 680 -22.09 -8.82 8.60
CA MET A 680 -22.43 -9.59 7.41
C MET A 680 -22.45 -11.08 7.78
N ILE A 681 -23.62 -11.71 7.68
CA ILE A 681 -23.78 -13.14 7.91
C ILE A 681 -24.18 -13.76 6.58
N GLU A 682 -23.40 -14.73 6.13
CA GLU A 682 -23.64 -15.43 4.87
C GLU A 682 -23.85 -16.93 5.07
N ASP A 683 -24.51 -17.55 4.12
CA ASP A 683 -24.62 -18.99 3.94
C ASP A 683 -23.84 -19.46 2.69
N GLU A 684 -23.86 -20.76 2.40
CA GLU A 684 -23.16 -21.34 1.25
C GLU A 684 -23.72 -20.86 -0.10
N GLU A 685 -24.95 -20.35 -0.16
CA GLU A 685 -25.53 -19.80 -1.38
C GLU A 685 -25.15 -18.34 -1.56
N SER A 686 -25.33 -17.51 -0.55
CA SER A 686 -25.08 -16.07 -0.61
C SER A 686 -23.61 -15.77 -0.86
N VAL A 687 -22.67 -16.54 -0.30
CA VAL A 687 -21.22 -16.34 -0.48
C VAL A 687 -20.77 -16.48 -1.95
N THR A 688 -21.54 -17.20 -2.78
CA THR A 688 -21.24 -17.36 -4.22
C THR A 688 -21.77 -16.23 -5.10
N ARG A 689 -22.64 -15.37 -4.58
CA ARG A 689 -23.23 -14.27 -5.35
C ARG A 689 -22.27 -13.08 -5.38
N PRO A 690 -22.06 -12.41 -6.53
CA PRO A 690 -21.27 -11.19 -6.59
C PRO A 690 -21.81 -10.10 -5.65
N LEU A 691 -20.94 -9.40 -4.94
CA LEU A 691 -21.31 -8.20 -4.18
C LEU A 691 -21.55 -6.99 -5.09
N GLY A 692 -20.87 -6.96 -6.23
CA GLY A 692 -20.94 -5.86 -7.18
C GLY A 692 -20.23 -4.61 -6.66
N LEU A 693 -20.76 -3.42 -6.99
CA LEU A 693 -20.15 -2.13 -6.68
C LEU A 693 -20.80 -1.38 -5.52
N TYR A 694 -21.96 -1.86 -5.05
CA TYR A 694 -22.68 -1.32 -3.90
C TYR A 694 -23.49 -2.45 -3.22
N TRP A 695 -23.22 -2.72 -1.95
CA TRP A 695 -23.81 -3.86 -1.22
C TRP A 695 -24.22 -3.56 0.23
N GLN A 696 -24.57 -2.31 0.51
CA GLN A 696 -24.94 -1.89 1.87
C GLN A 696 -26.15 -2.68 2.43
N GLY A 697 -27.03 -3.20 1.58
CA GLY A 697 -28.14 -4.07 1.98
C GLY A 697 -27.71 -5.43 2.54
N ALA A 698 -26.45 -5.85 2.36
CA ALA A 698 -25.90 -7.07 2.94
C ALA A 698 -25.51 -6.90 4.43
N PHE A 699 -25.48 -5.69 4.95
CA PHE A 699 -25.08 -5.40 6.32
C PHE A 699 -26.27 -5.25 7.26
N ARG A 700 -26.18 -5.95 8.41
CA ARG A 700 -27.03 -5.70 9.58
C ARG A 700 -26.27 -4.80 10.54
N ARG A 701 -26.88 -3.72 11.02
CA ARG A 701 -26.31 -2.85 12.03
C ARG A 701 -26.66 -3.35 13.44
N VAL A 702 -25.65 -3.48 14.29
CA VAL A 702 -25.76 -3.98 15.65
C VAL A 702 -25.13 -2.99 16.60
N ALA A 703 -25.94 -2.43 17.52
CA ALA A 703 -25.45 -1.58 18.59
C ALA A 703 -24.81 -2.44 19.69
N VAL A 704 -23.58 -2.09 20.10
CA VAL A 704 -22.86 -2.76 21.19
C VAL A 704 -22.25 -1.70 22.09
N ALA A 705 -22.80 -1.56 23.30
CA ALA A 705 -22.27 -0.58 24.25
C ALA A 705 -20.81 -0.88 24.66
N ALA A 706 -20.11 0.13 25.12
CA ALA A 706 -18.73 0.01 25.62
C ALA A 706 -18.63 -1.05 26.73
N GLY A 707 -17.70 -1.99 26.58
CA GLY A 707 -17.51 -3.09 27.53
C GLY A 707 -18.56 -4.21 27.49
N GLU A 708 -19.60 -4.09 26.68
CA GLU A 708 -20.72 -5.02 26.64
C GLU A 708 -20.59 -6.08 25.52
N SER A 709 -21.49 -7.06 25.58
CA SER A 709 -21.60 -8.11 24.56
C SER A 709 -23.04 -8.31 24.13
N VAL A 710 -23.23 -8.55 22.85
CA VAL A 710 -24.57 -8.85 22.27
C VAL A 710 -24.55 -10.20 21.56
N ARG A 711 -25.71 -10.85 21.52
CA ARG A 711 -25.95 -12.08 20.73
C ARG A 711 -26.78 -11.74 19.52
N VAL A 712 -26.26 -12.08 18.35
CA VAL A 712 -26.92 -11.86 17.06
C VAL A 712 -27.45 -13.19 16.56
N GLU A 713 -28.75 -13.21 16.21
CA GLU A 713 -29.36 -14.38 15.56
C GLU A 713 -28.87 -14.47 14.10
N MET A 714 -28.59 -15.71 13.69
CA MET A 714 -28.09 -16.04 12.36
C MET A 714 -29.25 -16.35 11.40
#